data_156a78dc83f656b1a0921df04fac06e6
#
_entry.id   156a78dc83f656b1a0921df04fac06e6
#
_cell.length_a   1.000
_cell.length_b   1.000
_cell.length_c   1.000
_cell.angle_alpha   90.00
_cell.angle_beta   90.00
_cell.angle_gamma   90.00
#
_symmetry.space_group_name_H-M   'P 1'
#
loop_
_entity.id
_entity.type
_entity.pdbx_description
1 polymer ?
#
loop_
_entity_poly.entity_id
_entity_poly.type
_entity_poly.pdbx_seq_one_letter_code
_entity_poly.pdbx_strand_id
1 'polypeptide(L)'
;EAVKERYGLTPAQFLEYKALRGDPSDNIPGVAGIGEKTATLLLQRYETIQGIFEHLADIEEKYAKKIRGQEKQIELSLKLVRIVRDMKLEFDFDQAELKPPQYEKLLPLYRKLEFRTLLRKHGEQAGREAQVREKVEKAKVAVEVIKNREALDSVFVSGKTIGILIAEQPPDLFGATLSAVGLSNGKRTCVLPNPSVTDLAHIAQLLSQAKAVSGHDLKGLMHHLRAPIASPSFDVMIASYLLHSGSRAHDLSGAMHAWLGRSVPEVPEVFSKEKDYERFGQVVVALPELAKKMRSQMKESGVDKVFDEIEMPLVRILYNMEMEGIELDTASLETFSKQLKKRIDELTKKITTLAGVEFNLNSPSQLADVLFVTMELPTKGIKKTKTGYSTAAPELEKLWDTHEIIPLISEYRELTKLQSTYVEALPKLVAKDGRLHTSFNQTVAATGRLSSSDPNLQNIPIKTELGREIRKAFVAPRGKVLVAADYSQIELRLAAVIAKDQPFIKAFQEGADIHTRTASEVWDVAEDQVTKEQRRAAKAINFGVLYGMGPRALSKSTGLSMNEAKEFIARYFEIHKGIQTYLEETKVQAHDVGYVETLFGRRRYLPEIQSGVPMLVSMAERMAINMPVQGTAADIMKMAMLRIDGWLKKSGWPAKMILQVHDEVVLEVDKEAVDPVAKGIREMMESVAEFDVPLVVDVEVGTNWGEMN
;
A
#
# COMPACT_ATOMS: atom_id res chain seq x y z
N GLU A 1 14.10 48.28 16.74
CA GLU A 1 12.72 48.73 16.50
C GLU A 1 11.74 47.54 16.74
N ALA A 2 11.88 46.43 16.07
CA ALA A 2 10.94 45.25 16.20
C ALA A 2 10.77 44.70 17.62
N VAL A 3 11.83 44.69 18.45
CA VAL A 3 11.76 44.27 19.86
C VAL A 3 10.96 45.29 20.69
N LYS A 4 11.15 46.57 20.45
CA LYS A 4 10.43 47.64 21.12
C LYS A 4 8.96 47.69 20.73
N GLU A 5 8.66 47.43 19.44
CA GLU A 5 7.30 47.36 18.90
C GLU A 5 6.54 46.18 19.48
N ARG A 6 7.17 44.98 19.56
CA ARG A 6 6.52 43.76 20.02
C ARG A 6 6.42 43.63 21.52
N TYR A 7 7.42 44.03 22.28
CA TYR A 7 7.53 43.82 23.73
C TYR A 7 7.52 45.11 24.55
N GLY A 8 7.58 46.27 23.93
CA GLY A 8 7.69 47.56 24.62
C GLY A 8 9.01 47.74 25.39
N LEU A 9 10.03 46.95 25.08
CA LEU A 9 11.35 46.91 25.75
C LEU A 9 12.47 47.15 24.76
N THR A 10 13.59 47.66 25.23
CA THR A 10 14.83 47.74 24.46
C THR A 10 15.47 46.33 24.31
N PRO A 11 16.36 46.12 23.33
CA PRO A 11 17.10 44.85 23.22
C PRO A 11 17.92 44.50 24.47
N ALA A 12 18.46 45.48 25.19
CA ALA A 12 19.16 45.26 26.47
C ALA A 12 18.18 44.75 27.56
N GLN A 13 17.03 45.39 27.69
CA GLN A 13 15.99 44.99 28.63
C GLN A 13 15.37 43.62 28.28
N PHE A 14 15.42 43.23 27.02
CA PHE A 14 14.89 41.93 26.60
C PHE A 14 15.71 40.75 27.16
N LEU A 15 16.97 40.92 27.40
CA LEU A 15 17.81 39.96 28.10
C LEU A 15 17.36 39.77 29.56
N GLU A 16 17.11 40.89 30.26
CA GLU A 16 16.62 40.88 31.62
C GLU A 16 15.17 40.36 31.73
N TYR A 17 14.34 40.66 30.72
CA TYR A 17 13.00 40.10 30.59
C TYR A 17 13.03 38.58 30.53
N LYS A 18 13.92 37.97 29.72
CA LYS A 18 14.08 36.51 29.66
C LYS A 18 14.57 35.93 30.98
N ALA A 19 15.42 36.65 31.72
CA ALA A 19 15.88 36.19 33.03
C ALA A 19 14.76 36.19 34.10
N LEU A 20 13.84 37.18 34.06
CA LEU A 20 12.68 37.23 34.96
C LEU A 20 11.59 36.24 34.61
N ARG A 21 11.22 36.20 33.35
CA ARG A 21 10.14 35.31 32.86
C ARG A 21 10.56 33.85 32.76
N GLY A 22 11.83 33.57 32.49
CA GLY A 22 12.34 32.29 32.03
C GLY A 22 12.13 32.06 30.53
N ASP A 23 12.82 31.05 29.99
CA ASP A 23 12.71 30.59 28.63
C ASP A 23 12.56 29.04 28.59
N PRO A 24 11.34 28.51 28.46
CA PRO A 24 11.12 27.07 28.45
C PRO A 24 11.80 26.38 27.24
N SER A 25 12.03 27.09 26.13
CA SER A 25 12.69 26.51 24.94
C SER A 25 14.18 26.19 25.21
N ASP A 26 14.83 26.99 26.05
CA ASP A 26 16.21 26.81 26.40
C ASP A 26 16.40 26.25 27.83
N ASN A 27 15.30 25.80 28.45
CA ASN A 27 15.27 25.31 29.83
C ASN A 27 15.87 26.31 30.85
N ILE A 28 15.68 27.62 30.63
CA ILE A 28 16.14 28.66 31.51
C ILE A 28 15.04 28.95 32.55
N PRO A 29 15.33 28.75 33.86
CA PRO A 29 14.36 29.02 34.89
C PRO A 29 14.18 30.53 35.08
N GLY A 30 12.94 30.97 35.12
CA GLY A 30 12.58 32.32 35.51
C GLY A 30 12.17 32.41 36.98
N VAL A 31 11.58 33.53 37.38
CA VAL A 31 10.96 33.70 38.70
C VAL A 31 9.57 33.08 38.66
N ALA A 32 9.32 32.12 39.56
CA ALA A 32 8.03 31.42 39.63
C ALA A 32 6.86 32.39 39.83
N GLY A 33 5.92 32.41 38.88
CA GLY A 33 4.75 33.28 38.91
C GLY A 33 4.98 34.70 38.38
N ILE A 34 6.14 35.02 37.83
CA ILE A 34 6.40 36.23 37.02
C ILE A 34 6.28 35.83 35.53
N GLY A 35 5.15 36.12 34.92
CA GLY A 35 4.91 35.88 33.51
C GLY A 35 5.26 37.10 32.62
N GLU A 36 4.98 36.96 31.33
CA GLU A 36 5.28 37.95 30.29
C GLU A 36 4.82 39.37 30.64
N LYS A 37 3.53 39.53 30.98
CA LYS A 37 2.93 40.83 31.29
C LYS A 37 3.62 41.50 32.51
N THR A 38 3.89 40.70 33.53
CA THR A 38 4.46 41.20 34.78
C THR A 38 5.95 41.58 34.59
N ALA A 39 6.74 40.74 33.90
CA ALA A 39 8.14 41.03 33.62
C ALA A 39 8.30 42.27 32.73
N THR A 40 7.45 42.41 31.71
CA THR A 40 7.43 43.60 30.85
C THR A 40 7.10 44.86 31.65
N LEU A 41 6.07 44.84 32.47
CA LEU A 41 5.63 46.00 33.25
C LEU A 41 6.70 46.46 34.28
N LEU A 42 7.34 45.48 34.93
CA LEU A 42 8.41 45.77 35.88
C LEU A 42 9.62 46.42 35.20
N LEU A 43 10.05 45.89 34.04
CA LEU A 43 11.19 46.44 33.31
C LEU A 43 10.88 47.76 32.61
N GLN A 44 9.64 48.01 32.21
CA GLN A 44 9.24 49.33 31.70
C GLN A 44 9.24 50.39 32.79
N ARG A 45 8.94 50.03 34.07
CA ARG A 45 8.85 50.97 35.18
C ARG A 45 10.20 51.19 35.90
N TYR A 46 10.99 50.13 36.07
CA TYR A 46 12.22 50.16 36.86
C TYR A 46 13.48 49.93 36.02
N GLU A 47 13.34 49.86 34.72
CA GLU A 47 14.35 49.79 33.67
C GLU A 47 15.25 48.54 33.71
N THR A 48 15.70 48.11 34.89
CA THR A 48 16.63 46.98 35.05
C THR A 48 16.19 46.07 36.21
N ILE A 49 16.71 44.82 36.25
CA ILE A 49 16.55 43.90 37.37
C ILE A 49 17.11 44.54 38.66
N GLN A 50 18.24 45.25 38.58
CA GLN A 50 18.78 45.96 39.74
C GLN A 50 17.82 47.05 40.23
N GLY A 51 17.22 47.83 39.33
CA GLY A 51 16.22 48.83 39.64
C GLY A 51 14.96 48.21 40.29
N ILE A 52 14.57 47.02 39.85
CA ILE A 52 13.45 46.26 40.49
C ILE A 52 13.81 45.90 41.93
N PHE A 53 15.04 45.48 42.23
CA PHE A 53 15.45 45.17 43.61
C PHE A 53 15.57 46.40 44.50
N GLU A 54 16.08 47.52 43.98
CA GLU A 54 16.18 48.79 44.70
C GLU A 54 14.81 49.37 45.09
N HIS A 55 13.77 49.08 44.27
CA HIS A 55 12.42 49.59 44.49
C HIS A 55 11.42 48.51 44.93
N LEU A 56 11.88 47.41 45.54
CA LEU A 56 11.00 46.30 45.98
C LEU A 56 9.87 46.76 46.94
N ALA A 57 10.09 47.82 47.68
CA ALA A 57 9.07 48.40 48.61
C ALA A 57 7.93 49.13 47.84
N ASP A 58 8.20 49.59 46.62
CA ASP A 58 7.24 50.32 45.77
C ASP A 58 6.47 49.42 44.82
N ILE A 59 6.85 48.14 44.79
CA ILE A 59 6.19 47.11 43.96
C ILE A 59 5.03 46.51 44.75
N GLU A 60 3.89 46.22 44.05
CA GLU A 60 2.77 45.53 44.65
C GLU A 60 3.23 44.28 45.39
N GLU A 61 2.84 44.09 46.64
CA GLU A 61 3.28 43.00 47.53
C GLU A 61 3.16 41.62 46.90
N LYS A 62 2.11 41.40 46.06
CA LYS A 62 1.90 40.14 45.36
C LYS A 62 3.02 39.78 44.39
N TYR A 63 3.75 40.77 43.81
CA TYR A 63 4.94 40.59 42.93
C TYR A 63 6.24 40.69 43.72
N ALA A 64 6.35 41.63 44.64
CA ALA A 64 7.51 41.80 45.49
C ALA A 64 7.83 40.51 46.28
N LYS A 65 6.81 39.84 46.82
CA LYS A 65 6.93 38.55 47.54
C LYS A 65 7.52 37.43 46.66
N LYS A 66 7.28 37.46 45.34
CA LYS A 66 7.79 36.45 44.41
C LYS A 66 9.22 36.67 44.01
N ILE A 67 9.69 37.94 44.02
CA ILE A 67 11.03 38.34 43.62
C ILE A 67 11.98 38.29 44.80
N ARG A 68 11.51 38.63 45.99
CA ARG A 68 12.29 38.68 47.24
C ARG A 68 12.91 37.30 47.53
N GLY A 69 14.24 37.24 47.63
CA GLY A 69 15.02 36.04 47.90
C GLY A 69 15.28 35.19 46.65
N GLN A 70 14.99 35.74 45.45
CA GLN A 70 15.29 35.07 44.18
C GLN A 70 16.52 35.59 43.46
N GLU A 71 17.37 36.41 44.14
CA GLU A 71 18.53 37.06 43.56
C GLU A 71 19.47 36.09 42.84
N LYS A 72 19.82 34.97 43.51
CA LYS A 72 20.69 33.94 42.95
C LYS A 72 20.09 33.26 41.73
N GLN A 73 18.78 33.02 41.75
CA GLN A 73 18.07 32.39 40.65
C GLN A 73 18.02 33.32 39.43
N ILE A 74 17.77 34.61 39.64
CA ILE A 74 17.72 35.61 38.57
C ILE A 74 19.11 35.85 38.01
N GLU A 75 20.14 35.88 38.82
CA GLU A 75 21.54 36.00 38.40
C GLU A 75 21.98 34.81 37.52
N LEU A 76 21.60 33.57 37.93
CA LEU A 76 21.83 32.38 37.15
C LEU A 76 21.11 32.46 35.81
N SER A 77 19.85 32.85 35.80
CA SER A 77 19.06 33.01 34.59
C SER A 77 19.67 34.06 33.65
N LEU A 78 20.14 35.19 34.17
CA LEU A 78 20.81 36.24 33.44
C LEU A 78 22.13 35.76 32.80
N LYS A 79 22.88 34.94 33.54
CA LYS A 79 24.11 34.32 33.02
C LYS A 79 23.82 33.33 31.89
N LEU A 80 22.75 32.51 32.00
CA LEU A 80 22.36 31.54 31.01
C LEU A 80 21.79 32.20 29.74
N VAL A 81 21.03 33.28 29.87
CA VAL A 81 20.44 34.03 28.74
C VAL A 81 21.49 34.80 27.94
N ARG A 82 22.59 35.19 28.58
CA ARG A 82 23.61 36.03 27.95
C ARG A 82 24.43 35.26 26.93
N ILE A 83 24.42 35.72 25.69
CA ILE A 83 25.24 35.16 24.61
C ILE A 83 26.70 35.49 24.87
N VAL A 84 27.57 34.49 24.94
CA VAL A 84 29.02 34.64 25.04
C VAL A 84 29.55 34.98 23.64
N ARG A 85 30.18 36.17 23.50
CA ARG A 85 30.66 36.70 22.21
C ARG A 85 32.17 36.69 22.06
N ASP A 86 32.90 36.34 23.11
CA ASP A 86 34.36 36.34 23.22
C ASP A 86 34.93 34.92 23.34
N MET A 87 34.12 33.93 23.00
CA MET A 87 34.55 32.53 22.96
C MET A 87 35.60 32.35 21.85
N LYS A 88 36.76 31.80 22.21
CA LYS A 88 37.78 31.41 21.22
C LYS A 88 37.27 30.20 20.44
N LEU A 89 36.91 30.42 19.21
CA LEU A 89 36.53 29.37 18.28
C LEU A 89 37.71 29.14 17.34
N GLU A 90 38.10 27.85 17.20
CA GLU A 90 39.00 27.44 16.14
C GLU A 90 38.18 27.31 14.87
N PHE A 91 37.88 28.42 14.21
CA PHE A 91 37.09 28.50 12.99
C PHE A 91 37.88 29.22 11.91
N ASP A 92 38.04 28.53 10.78
CA ASP A 92 38.71 29.06 9.59
C ASP A 92 37.65 29.24 8.48
N PHE A 93 37.45 30.45 8.03
CA PHE A 93 36.49 30.79 6.98
C PHE A 93 36.85 30.14 5.64
N ASP A 94 38.13 29.95 5.33
CA ASP A 94 38.57 29.33 4.09
C ASP A 94 38.27 27.82 4.07
N GLN A 95 38.25 27.17 5.23
CA GLN A 95 37.84 25.78 5.36
C GLN A 95 36.31 25.60 5.40
N ALA A 96 35.55 26.64 5.69
CA ALA A 96 34.12 26.68 5.74
C ALA A 96 33.47 27.01 4.38
N GLU A 97 34.26 27.14 3.32
CA GLU A 97 33.73 27.32 1.97
C GLU A 97 32.87 26.10 1.55
N LEU A 98 31.66 26.39 1.07
CA LEU A 98 30.74 25.35 0.62
C LEU A 98 31.30 24.66 -0.64
N LYS A 99 31.84 23.47 -0.47
CA LYS A 99 32.34 22.66 -1.58
C LYS A 99 31.15 22.00 -2.34
N PRO A 100 31.30 21.82 -3.64
CA PRO A 100 30.26 21.07 -4.40
C PRO A 100 29.98 19.70 -3.77
N PRO A 101 28.70 19.25 -3.77
CA PRO A 101 28.34 17.96 -3.21
C PRO A 101 29.08 16.82 -3.91
N GLN A 102 29.62 15.87 -3.16
CA GLN A 102 30.25 14.66 -3.70
C GLN A 102 29.17 13.65 -4.11
N TYR A 103 28.58 13.82 -5.28
CA TYR A 103 27.48 12.99 -5.75
C TYR A 103 27.82 11.51 -5.83
N GLU A 104 29.07 11.16 -6.10
CA GLU A 104 29.55 9.77 -6.09
C GLU A 104 29.34 9.07 -4.73
N LYS A 105 29.41 9.81 -3.64
CA LYS A 105 29.16 9.32 -2.29
C LYS A 105 27.70 9.49 -1.85
N LEU A 106 27.06 10.57 -2.29
CA LEU A 106 25.70 10.91 -1.88
C LEU A 106 24.64 10.05 -2.57
N LEU A 107 24.78 9.79 -3.88
CA LEU A 107 23.77 9.02 -4.61
C LEU A 107 23.62 7.57 -4.10
N PRO A 108 24.70 6.82 -3.82
CA PRO A 108 24.58 5.52 -3.17
C PRO A 108 23.88 5.59 -1.81
N LEU A 109 24.18 6.64 -1.02
CA LEU A 109 23.55 6.85 0.28
C LEU A 109 22.05 7.17 0.13
N TYR A 110 21.69 8.07 -0.80
CA TYR A 110 20.28 8.37 -1.08
C TYR A 110 19.50 7.15 -1.57
N ARG A 111 20.13 6.25 -2.33
CA ARG A 111 19.54 4.99 -2.76
C ARG A 111 19.34 4.04 -1.59
N LYS A 112 20.38 3.87 -0.75
CA LYS A 112 20.30 3.04 0.46
C LYS A 112 19.21 3.53 1.44
N LEU A 113 19.00 4.84 1.51
CA LEU A 113 17.99 5.49 2.36
C LEU A 113 16.66 5.71 1.65
N GLU A 114 16.52 5.27 0.39
CA GLU A 114 15.32 5.44 -0.45
C GLU A 114 14.84 6.90 -0.59
N PHE A 115 15.76 7.87 -0.60
CA PHE A 115 15.46 9.30 -0.76
C PHE A 115 15.19 9.65 -2.23
N ARG A 116 14.06 9.19 -2.77
CA ARG A 116 13.68 9.32 -4.19
C ARG A 116 13.67 10.75 -4.70
N THR A 117 13.15 11.69 -3.91
CA THR A 117 13.12 13.12 -4.28
C THR A 117 14.52 13.69 -4.44
N LEU A 118 15.46 13.32 -3.55
CA LEU A 118 16.85 13.74 -3.64
C LEU A 118 17.59 13.04 -4.78
N LEU A 119 17.32 11.76 -5.02
CA LEU A 119 17.84 11.03 -6.18
C LEU A 119 17.43 11.69 -7.48
N ARG A 120 16.16 12.05 -7.65
CA ARG A 120 15.67 12.74 -8.84
C ARG A 120 16.31 14.12 -8.98
N LYS A 121 16.33 14.92 -7.89
CA LYS A 121 16.89 16.28 -7.90
C LYS A 121 18.38 16.33 -8.20
N HIS A 122 19.14 15.40 -7.67
CA HIS A 122 20.61 15.40 -7.76
C HIS A 122 21.16 14.40 -8.79
N GLY A 123 20.36 13.45 -9.23
CA GLY A 123 20.74 12.49 -10.29
C GLY A 123 21.03 13.16 -11.63
N GLU A 124 20.22 14.15 -12.01
CA GLU A 124 20.45 14.95 -13.23
C GLU A 124 21.75 15.79 -13.14
N GLN A 125 22.07 16.31 -11.98
CA GLN A 125 23.31 17.09 -11.77
C GLN A 125 24.54 16.19 -11.78
N ALA A 126 24.46 15.03 -11.14
CA ALA A 126 25.52 14.02 -11.17
C ALA A 126 25.71 13.41 -12.55
N GLY A 127 24.64 13.20 -13.31
CA GLY A 127 24.71 12.71 -14.70
C GLY A 127 25.46 13.65 -15.64
N ARG A 128 25.36 14.97 -15.43
CA ARG A 128 26.13 15.96 -16.19
C ARG A 128 27.62 15.92 -15.84
N GLU A 129 27.96 15.73 -14.55
CA GLU A 129 29.36 15.62 -14.09
C GLU A 129 29.98 14.25 -14.44
N ALA A 130 29.17 13.17 -14.39
CA ALA A 130 29.59 11.82 -14.77
C ALA A 130 29.84 11.70 -16.28
N GLN A 131 29.05 12.38 -17.13
CA GLN A 131 29.30 12.43 -18.59
C GLN A 131 30.69 13.01 -18.95
N VAL A 132 31.25 13.84 -18.08
CA VAL A 132 32.63 14.36 -18.25
C VAL A 132 33.67 13.31 -17.81
N ARG A 133 33.32 12.34 -16.95
CA ARG A 133 34.23 11.30 -16.44
C ARG A 133 34.01 9.89 -17.04
N GLU A 134 32.83 9.58 -17.58
CA GLU A 134 32.51 8.29 -18.20
C GLU A 134 33.11 8.09 -19.60
N LYS A 135 34.41 8.25 -19.69
CA LYS A 135 35.25 7.52 -20.65
C LYS A 135 35.61 6.12 -20.11
N VAL A 136 34.72 5.49 -19.32
CA VAL A 136 35.05 4.23 -18.64
C VAL A 136 34.08 3.14 -19.01
N GLU A 137 34.64 2.09 -19.58
CA GLU A 137 34.06 0.77 -19.85
C GLU A 137 32.79 0.76 -20.71
N LYS A 138 32.92 1.09 -21.96
CA LYS A 138 32.03 0.59 -23.03
C LYS A 138 32.00 -0.92 -22.88
N ALA A 139 30.91 -1.49 -22.40
CA ALA A 139 30.62 -2.89 -22.65
C ALA A 139 30.81 -3.09 -24.17
N LYS A 140 31.70 -4.01 -24.57
CA LYS A 140 32.10 -4.23 -25.96
C LYS A 140 30.97 -4.82 -26.84
N VAL A 141 29.71 -4.73 -26.41
CA VAL A 141 28.56 -5.18 -27.20
C VAL A 141 28.05 -3.98 -28.00
N ALA A 142 28.25 -4.00 -29.30
CA ALA A 142 27.73 -2.98 -30.20
C ALA A 142 26.19 -3.03 -30.17
N VAL A 143 25.56 -1.86 -29.97
CA VAL A 143 24.12 -1.67 -30.11
C VAL A 143 23.84 -1.26 -31.55
N GLU A 144 23.03 -2.03 -32.23
CA GLU A 144 22.64 -1.77 -33.62
C GLU A 144 21.22 -1.15 -33.60
N VAL A 145 21.11 0.09 -34.06
CA VAL A 145 19.78 0.73 -34.26
C VAL A 145 19.30 0.32 -35.67
N ILE A 146 18.28 -0.52 -35.70
CA ILE A 146 17.78 -1.12 -36.95
C ILE A 146 16.57 -0.35 -37.49
N LYS A 147 16.43 -0.36 -38.81
CA LYS A 147 15.33 0.31 -39.52
C LYS A 147 14.27 -0.65 -40.05
N ASN A 148 14.57 -1.94 -40.06
CA ASN A 148 13.67 -2.97 -40.58
C ASN A 148 13.74 -4.25 -39.73
N ARG A 149 12.70 -5.07 -39.83
CA ARG A 149 12.55 -6.30 -39.06
C ARG A 149 13.53 -7.41 -39.43
N GLU A 150 14.08 -7.42 -40.66
CA GLU A 150 15.00 -8.47 -41.12
C GLU A 150 16.28 -8.54 -40.28
N ALA A 151 16.71 -7.39 -39.75
CA ALA A 151 17.84 -7.33 -38.84
C ALA A 151 17.55 -7.95 -37.45
N LEU A 152 16.26 -8.07 -37.05
CA LEU A 152 15.87 -8.74 -35.81
C LEU A 152 16.25 -10.22 -35.82
N ASP A 153 16.13 -10.89 -36.97
CA ASP A 153 16.44 -12.31 -37.11
C ASP A 153 17.91 -12.62 -36.76
N SER A 154 18.79 -11.65 -36.99
CA SER A 154 20.23 -11.79 -36.69
C SER A 154 20.52 -11.87 -35.17
N VAL A 155 19.65 -11.32 -34.32
CA VAL A 155 19.76 -11.39 -32.87
C VAL A 155 19.15 -12.69 -32.36
N PHE A 156 18.14 -13.21 -33.08
CA PHE A 156 17.49 -14.45 -32.76
C PHE A 156 18.30 -15.66 -33.24
N VAL A 157 18.97 -16.30 -32.31
CA VAL A 157 19.54 -17.63 -32.55
C VAL A 157 18.65 -18.61 -31.79
N SER A 158 18.00 -19.52 -32.51
CA SER A 158 17.15 -20.57 -31.93
C SER A 158 17.84 -21.25 -30.75
N GLY A 159 17.11 -21.41 -29.65
CA GLY A 159 17.58 -22.07 -28.44
C GLY A 159 18.38 -21.21 -27.45
N LYS A 160 18.45 -19.88 -27.61
CA LYS A 160 19.09 -18.95 -26.63
C LYS A 160 18.11 -18.18 -25.81
N THR A 161 18.58 -17.67 -24.67
CA THR A 161 17.87 -16.69 -23.86
C THR A 161 17.92 -15.32 -24.52
N ILE A 162 16.78 -14.66 -24.65
CA ILE A 162 16.62 -13.34 -25.23
C ILE A 162 16.25 -12.35 -24.14
N GLY A 163 17.06 -11.30 -23.98
CA GLY A 163 16.69 -10.11 -23.23
C GLY A 163 15.80 -9.20 -24.08
N ILE A 164 14.66 -8.77 -23.57
CA ILE A 164 13.76 -7.85 -24.26
C ILE A 164 13.30 -6.74 -23.33
N LEU A 165 13.23 -5.53 -23.86
CA LEU A 165 12.71 -4.36 -23.17
C LEU A 165 11.95 -3.49 -24.16
N ILE A 166 10.85 -2.90 -23.68
CA ILE A 166 10.10 -1.89 -24.41
C ILE A 166 10.31 -0.51 -23.80
N ALA A 167 10.22 0.51 -24.63
CA ALA A 167 10.16 1.89 -24.19
C ALA A 167 8.85 2.52 -24.66
N GLU A 168 8.08 3.03 -23.71
CA GLU A 168 6.81 3.71 -23.95
C GLU A 168 7.01 5.23 -23.92
N GLN A 169 6.23 5.95 -24.70
CA GLN A 169 6.04 7.38 -24.50
C GLN A 169 5.01 7.61 -23.41
N PRO A 170 5.10 8.72 -22.64
CA PRO A 170 4.01 9.12 -21.76
C PRO A 170 2.69 9.11 -22.55
N PRO A 171 1.61 8.59 -21.95
CA PRO A 171 0.32 8.52 -22.62
C PRO A 171 -0.15 9.91 -23.04
N ASP A 172 -0.50 10.05 -24.31
CA ASP A 172 -1.16 11.22 -24.87
C ASP A 172 -2.69 10.99 -24.95
N LEU A 173 -3.40 11.85 -25.68
CA LEU A 173 -4.85 11.71 -25.90
C LEU A 173 -5.25 10.41 -26.62
N PHE A 174 -4.30 9.70 -27.22
CA PHE A 174 -4.51 8.48 -27.99
C PHE A 174 -3.98 7.21 -27.29
N GLY A 175 -3.43 7.36 -26.06
CA GLY A 175 -2.87 6.28 -25.27
C GLY A 175 -1.34 6.20 -25.30
N ALA A 176 -0.77 5.20 -24.62
CA ALA A 176 0.66 4.96 -24.62
C ALA A 176 1.10 4.35 -25.97
N THR A 177 2.10 4.96 -26.60
CA THR A 177 2.70 4.45 -27.84
C THR A 177 4.11 3.94 -27.56
N LEU A 178 4.51 2.85 -28.26
CA LEU A 178 5.86 2.33 -28.15
C LEU A 178 6.84 3.21 -28.91
N SER A 179 7.86 3.69 -28.22
CA SER A 179 8.98 4.45 -28.79
C SER A 179 10.07 3.53 -29.36
N ALA A 180 10.29 2.40 -28.71
CA ALA A 180 11.30 1.43 -29.15
C ALA A 180 11.07 0.04 -28.53
N VAL A 181 11.60 -0.97 -29.20
CA VAL A 181 11.82 -2.32 -28.66
C VAL A 181 13.29 -2.65 -28.79
N GLY A 182 13.90 -3.08 -27.70
CA GLY A 182 15.29 -3.55 -27.64
C GLY A 182 15.35 -5.05 -27.41
N LEU A 183 16.21 -5.74 -28.16
CA LEU A 183 16.45 -7.18 -28.08
C LEU A 183 17.94 -7.46 -27.94
N SER A 184 18.28 -8.42 -27.05
CA SER A 184 19.67 -8.84 -26.85
C SER A 184 19.78 -10.35 -26.62
N ASN A 185 20.75 -11.00 -27.23
CA ASN A 185 21.15 -12.39 -26.93
C ASN A 185 22.44 -12.47 -26.08
N GLY A 186 22.88 -11.34 -25.51
CA GLY A 186 24.12 -11.22 -24.75
C GLY A 186 25.37 -11.03 -25.60
N LYS A 187 25.31 -11.26 -26.95
CA LYS A 187 26.41 -11.05 -27.90
C LYS A 187 26.08 -9.96 -28.91
N ARG A 188 24.85 -9.90 -29.34
CA ARG A 188 24.31 -8.88 -30.24
C ARG A 188 23.12 -8.22 -29.59
N THR A 189 22.99 -6.92 -29.81
CA THR A 189 21.87 -6.13 -29.31
C THR A 189 21.37 -5.24 -30.43
N CYS A 190 20.06 -5.26 -30.67
CA CYS A 190 19.41 -4.35 -31.60
C CYS A 190 18.31 -3.56 -30.91
N VAL A 191 18.07 -2.37 -31.41
CA VAL A 191 16.95 -1.49 -31.00
C VAL A 191 16.19 -1.13 -32.27
N LEU A 192 14.88 -1.43 -32.24
CA LEU A 192 13.93 -1.05 -33.28
C LEU A 192 13.11 0.16 -32.81
N PRO A 193 13.34 1.35 -33.37
CA PRO A 193 12.56 2.54 -33.10
C PRO A 193 11.15 2.47 -33.69
N ASN A 194 10.15 2.97 -32.95
CA ASN A 194 8.75 3.11 -33.37
C ASN A 194 8.22 1.86 -34.11
N PRO A 195 8.20 0.68 -33.45
CA PRO A 195 7.80 -0.57 -34.07
C PRO A 195 6.36 -0.51 -34.61
N SER A 196 6.14 -0.98 -35.81
CA SER A 196 4.81 -1.13 -36.38
C SER A 196 4.10 -2.37 -35.82
N VAL A 197 2.80 -2.48 -36.05
CA VAL A 197 2.03 -3.68 -35.68
C VAL A 197 2.60 -4.96 -36.31
N THR A 198 3.09 -4.88 -37.55
CA THR A 198 3.73 -6.01 -38.23
C THR A 198 5.09 -6.38 -37.63
N ASP A 199 5.84 -5.39 -37.12
CA ASP A 199 7.09 -5.65 -36.42
C ASP A 199 6.84 -6.34 -35.08
N LEU A 200 5.82 -5.88 -34.33
CA LEU A 200 5.43 -6.50 -33.07
C LEU A 200 4.95 -7.95 -33.24
N ALA A 201 4.17 -8.23 -34.31
CA ALA A 201 3.75 -9.58 -34.64
C ALA A 201 4.95 -10.50 -34.99
N HIS A 202 5.94 -9.96 -35.71
CA HIS A 202 7.17 -10.70 -36.01
C HIS A 202 8.00 -10.96 -34.76
N ILE A 203 8.14 -9.96 -33.86
CA ILE A 203 8.79 -10.13 -32.56
C ILE A 203 8.09 -11.21 -31.72
N ALA A 204 6.77 -11.21 -31.67
CA ALA A 204 5.98 -12.25 -30.97
C ALA A 204 6.27 -13.66 -31.51
N GLN A 205 6.34 -13.79 -32.84
CA GLN A 205 6.72 -15.06 -33.51
C GLN A 205 8.13 -15.50 -33.13
N LEU A 206 9.10 -14.59 -33.15
CA LEU A 206 10.47 -14.88 -32.73
C LEU A 206 10.58 -15.28 -31.27
N LEU A 207 9.87 -14.59 -30.37
CA LEU A 207 9.86 -14.90 -28.93
C LEU A 207 9.23 -16.29 -28.64
N SER A 208 8.28 -16.74 -29.46
CA SER A 208 7.71 -18.10 -29.33
C SER A 208 8.73 -19.22 -29.59
N GLN A 209 9.81 -18.93 -30.31
CA GLN A 209 10.90 -19.85 -30.61
C GLN A 209 12.10 -19.72 -29.66
N ALA A 210 12.10 -18.71 -28.79
CA ALA A 210 13.16 -18.50 -27.80
C ALA A 210 13.13 -19.60 -26.74
N LYS A 211 14.32 -20.06 -26.30
CA LYS A 211 14.42 -20.99 -25.17
C LYS A 211 13.92 -20.36 -23.87
N ALA A 212 14.21 -19.08 -23.71
CA ALA A 212 13.86 -18.30 -22.54
C ALA A 212 13.81 -16.80 -22.88
N VAL A 213 12.94 -16.07 -22.23
CA VAL A 213 12.81 -14.62 -22.36
C VAL A 213 13.10 -13.97 -20.99
N SER A 214 13.94 -12.93 -20.99
CA SER A 214 14.21 -12.11 -19.81
C SER A 214 13.80 -10.67 -20.10
N GLY A 215 13.00 -10.07 -19.22
CA GLY A 215 12.54 -8.69 -19.40
C GLY A 215 12.16 -8.05 -18.07
N HIS A 216 11.58 -6.88 -18.17
CA HIS A 216 10.96 -6.17 -17.07
C HIS A 216 9.52 -5.88 -17.46
N ASP A 217 8.56 -6.30 -16.65
CA ASP A 217 7.13 -6.28 -16.95
C ASP A 217 6.77 -7.03 -18.26
N LEU A 218 7.00 -8.34 -18.22
CA LEU A 218 6.69 -9.22 -19.37
C LEU A 218 5.17 -9.26 -19.66
N LYS A 219 4.31 -9.04 -18.68
CA LYS A 219 2.87 -8.96 -18.90
C LYS A 219 2.50 -7.71 -19.72
N GLY A 220 3.06 -6.54 -19.38
CA GLY A 220 2.91 -5.32 -20.17
C GLY A 220 3.43 -5.50 -21.61
N LEU A 221 4.57 -6.19 -21.76
CA LEU A 221 5.07 -6.56 -23.11
C LEU A 221 4.06 -7.41 -23.88
N MET A 222 3.43 -8.42 -23.28
CA MET A 222 2.41 -9.26 -23.94
C MET A 222 1.23 -8.44 -24.45
N HIS A 223 0.79 -7.41 -23.72
CA HIS A 223 -0.26 -6.50 -24.17
C HIS A 223 0.13 -5.73 -25.43
N HIS A 224 1.36 -5.23 -25.50
CA HIS A 224 1.86 -4.56 -26.72
C HIS A 224 2.00 -5.51 -27.90
N LEU A 225 2.47 -6.72 -27.67
CA LEU A 225 2.60 -7.76 -28.70
C LEU A 225 1.24 -8.32 -29.15
N ARG A 226 0.18 -8.14 -28.36
CA ARG A 226 -1.13 -8.80 -28.48
C ARG A 226 -1.01 -10.32 -28.60
N ALA A 227 -0.02 -10.87 -27.95
CA ALA A 227 0.28 -12.30 -27.97
C ALA A 227 0.95 -12.73 -26.66
N PRO A 228 0.62 -13.91 -26.14
CA PRO A 228 1.32 -14.46 -24.99
C PRO A 228 2.72 -14.90 -25.38
N ILE A 229 3.68 -14.70 -24.49
CA ILE A 229 5.02 -15.26 -24.62
C ILE A 229 4.94 -16.72 -24.15
N ALA A 230 5.33 -17.66 -25.02
CA ALA A 230 5.14 -19.10 -24.79
C ALA A 230 5.91 -19.60 -23.55
N SER A 231 7.09 -19.05 -23.27
CA SER A 231 7.93 -19.43 -22.14
C SER A 231 8.57 -18.20 -21.52
N PRO A 232 7.80 -17.34 -20.81
CA PRO A 232 8.41 -16.27 -20.03
C PRO A 232 9.29 -16.91 -18.96
N SER A 233 10.58 -16.61 -18.97
CA SER A 233 11.51 -17.30 -18.08
C SER A 233 11.98 -16.45 -16.93
N PHE A 234 12.00 -15.12 -17.08
CA PHE A 234 12.48 -14.24 -16.05
C PHE A 234 11.94 -12.82 -16.20
N ASP A 235 11.08 -12.43 -15.26
CA ASP A 235 10.64 -11.04 -15.11
C ASP A 235 11.38 -10.37 -13.96
N VAL A 236 12.15 -9.32 -14.30
CA VAL A 236 12.96 -8.56 -13.32
C VAL A 236 12.09 -7.87 -12.26
N MET A 237 10.90 -7.39 -12.65
CA MET A 237 9.98 -6.73 -11.74
C MET A 237 9.46 -7.70 -10.67
N ILE A 238 9.05 -8.90 -11.07
CA ILE A 238 8.58 -9.95 -10.17
C ILE A 238 9.72 -10.46 -9.29
N ALA A 239 10.91 -10.68 -9.86
CA ALA A 239 12.09 -11.08 -9.09
C ALA A 239 12.48 -10.04 -8.05
N SER A 240 12.47 -8.76 -8.41
CA SER A 240 12.72 -7.63 -7.49
C SER A 240 11.70 -7.61 -6.35
N TYR A 241 10.43 -7.83 -6.67
CA TYR A 241 9.36 -7.90 -5.67
C TYR A 241 9.58 -9.04 -4.67
N LEU A 242 9.90 -10.25 -5.10
CA LEU A 242 10.14 -11.38 -4.21
C LEU A 242 11.37 -11.19 -3.31
N LEU A 243 12.42 -10.56 -3.84
CA LEU A 243 13.64 -10.26 -3.08
C LEU A 243 13.49 -9.08 -2.12
N HIS A 244 12.57 -8.14 -2.39
CA HIS A 244 12.34 -6.92 -1.62
C HIS A 244 10.85 -6.55 -1.52
N SER A 245 10.03 -7.47 -1.04
CA SER A 245 8.56 -7.32 -0.94
C SER A 245 8.07 -6.11 -0.11
N GLY A 246 8.93 -5.52 0.71
CA GLY A 246 8.65 -4.28 1.45
C GLY A 246 8.85 -3.00 0.65
N SER A 247 9.53 -3.06 -0.50
CA SER A 247 9.71 -1.90 -1.39
C SER A 247 8.43 -1.60 -2.17
N ARG A 248 8.19 -0.32 -2.46
CA ARG A 248 7.06 0.12 -3.31
C ARG A 248 7.45 0.30 -4.78
N ALA A 249 8.74 0.18 -5.11
CA ALA A 249 9.22 0.32 -6.47
C ALA A 249 10.10 -0.87 -6.82
N HIS A 250 9.72 -1.51 -7.89
CA HIS A 250 10.44 -2.62 -8.50
C HIS A 250 10.85 -2.24 -9.93
N ASP A 251 11.30 -0.97 -10.09
CA ASP A 251 11.75 -0.43 -11.37
C ASP A 251 13.10 -1.03 -11.80
N LEU A 252 13.33 -1.01 -13.09
CA LEU A 252 14.52 -1.61 -13.70
C LEU A 252 15.81 -0.90 -13.27
N SER A 253 15.78 0.43 -13.11
CA SER A 253 16.95 1.22 -12.69
C SER A 253 17.39 0.84 -11.28
N GLY A 254 16.45 0.70 -10.35
CA GLY A 254 16.71 0.20 -9.00
C GLY A 254 17.28 -1.21 -8.98
N ALA A 255 16.72 -2.11 -9.79
CA ALA A 255 17.23 -3.48 -9.92
C ALA A 255 18.66 -3.52 -10.49
N MET A 256 18.93 -2.79 -11.58
CA MET A 256 20.28 -2.71 -12.18
C MET A 256 21.32 -2.22 -11.17
N HIS A 257 20.93 -1.23 -10.37
CA HIS A 257 21.83 -0.71 -9.34
C HIS A 257 22.05 -1.72 -8.20
N ALA A 258 20.97 -2.30 -7.66
CA ALA A 258 21.05 -3.18 -6.50
C ALA A 258 21.88 -4.44 -6.77
N TRP A 259 21.72 -5.07 -7.94
CA TRP A 259 22.36 -6.35 -8.24
C TRP A 259 23.57 -6.28 -9.16
N LEU A 260 23.70 -5.25 -10.02
CA LEU A 260 24.85 -5.09 -10.89
C LEU A 260 25.77 -3.92 -10.51
N GLY A 261 25.35 -3.06 -9.58
CA GLY A 261 26.09 -1.82 -9.25
C GLY A 261 26.07 -0.79 -10.38
N ARG A 262 25.24 -0.98 -11.42
CA ARG A 262 25.17 -0.10 -12.59
C ARG A 262 24.07 0.93 -12.41
N SER A 263 24.41 2.21 -12.55
CA SER A 263 23.42 3.28 -12.63
C SER A 263 22.94 3.44 -14.05
N VAL A 264 21.70 3.07 -14.29
CA VAL A 264 21.03 3.30 -15.57
C VAL A 264 19.88 4.28 -15.36
N PRO A 265 19.56 5.16 -16.32
CA PRO A 265 18.38 6.02 -16.22
C PRO A 265 17.12 5.16 -16.30
N GLU A 266 16.03 5.69 -15.80
CA GLU A 266 14.72 5.09 -16.06
C GLU A 266 14.43 5.14 -17.55
N VAL A 267 13.82 4.07 -18.09
CA VAL A 267 13.54 3.96 -19.53
C VAL A 267 12.71 5.15 -20.04
N PRO A 268 11.68 5.66 -19.33
CA PRO A 268 10.98 6.87 -19.75
C PRO A 268 11.87 8.11 -19.81
N GLU A 269 12.89 8.23 -18.95
CA GLU A 269 13.80 9.39 -18.94
C GLU A 269 14.73 9.41 -20.17
N VAL A 270 15.11 8.23 -20.67
CA VAL A 270 15.94 8.11 -21.88
C VAL A 270 15.23 8.69 -23.10
N PHE A 271 13.90 8.60 -23.14
CA PHE A 271 13.08 9.01 -24.28
C PHE A 271 12.37 10.35 -24.12
N SER A 272 12.32 10.92 -22.91
CA SER A 272 11.58 12.17 -22.67
C SER A 272 12.28 13.41 -23.25
N LYS A 273 13.62 13.41 -23.37
CA LYS A 273 14.40 14.58 -23.80
C LYS A 273 15.23 14.34 -25.06
N GLU A 274 15.82 13.16 -25.21
CA GLU A 274 16.62 12.76 -26.37
C GLU A 274 16.35 11.30 -26.65
N LYS A 275 15.97 10.93 -27.89
CA LYS A 275 15.73 9.53 -28.28
C LYS A 275 17.07 8.78 -28.36
N ASP A 276 17.68 8.51 -27.20
CA ASP A 276 18.97 7.85 -27.07
C ASP A 276 18.82 6.32 -27.14
N TYR A 277 18.71 5.81 -28.35
CA TYR A 277 18.56 4.38 -28.61
C TYR A 277 19.82 3.58 -28.24
N GLU A 278 21.02 4.19 -28.29
CA GLU A 278 22.26 3.50 -27.91
C GLU A 278 22.25 3.25 -26.39
N ARG A 279 21.90 4.24 -25.60
CA ARG A 279 21.80 4.13 -24.14
C ARG A 279 20.70 3.14 -23.73
N PHE A 280 19.56 3.16 -24.41
CA PHE A 280 18.51 2.17 -24.21
C PHE A 280 19.01 0.75 -24.51
N GLY A 281 19.72 0.55 -25.61
CA GLY A 281 20.32 -0.73 -25.98
C GLY A 281 21.33 -1.24 -24.95
N GLN A 282 22.10 -0.37 -24.29
CA GLN A 282 23.01 -0.76 -23.19
C GLN A 282 22.26 -1.30 -21.99
N VAL A 283 21.06 -0.80 -21.68
CA VAL A 283 20.20 -1.35 -20.64
C VAL A 283 19.73 -2.76 -21.02
N VAL A 284 19.34 -2.95 -22.28
CA VAL A 284 18.88 -4.26 -22.79
C VAL A 284 20.00 -5.31 -22.77
N VAL A 285 21.24 -4.92 -23.09
CA VAL A 285 22.45 -5.79 -23.00
C VAL A 285 22.60 -6.39 -21.60
N ALA A 286 22.29 -5.63 -20.55
CA ALA A 286 22.52 -6.04 -19.17
C ALA A 286 21.43 -6.99 -18.63
N LEU A 287 20.27 -7.11 -19.28
CA LEU A 287 19.15 -7.93 -18.77
C LEU A 287 19.49 -9.41 -18.52
N PRO A 288 20.18 -10.14 -19.43
CA PRO A 288 20.52 -11.54 -19.16
C PRO A 288 21.49 -11.72 -17.97
N GLU A 289 22.42 -10.78 -17.78
CA GLU A 289 23.34 -10.77 -16.65
C GLU A 289 22.60 -10.49 -15.33
N LEU A 290 21.71 -9.47 -15.35
CA LEU A 290 20.84 -9.12 -14.21
C LEU A 290 19.97 -10.31 -13.80
N ALA A 291 19.30 -10.95 -14.76
CA ALA A 291 18.47 -12.12 -14.51
C ALA A 291 19.27 -13.26 -13.85
N LYS A 292 20.48 -13.52 -14.34
CA LYS A 292 21.38 -14.53 -13.74
C LYS A 292 21.75 -14.20 -12.30
N LYS A 293 22.09 -12.93 -12.02
CA LYS A 293 22.47 -12.47 -10.68
C LYS A 293 21.30 -12.56 -9.70
N MET A 294 20.13 -12.06 -10.10
CA MET A 294 18.93 -12.12 -9.26
C MET A 294 18.48 -13.56 -9.00
N ARG A 295 18.62 -14.45 -10.01
CA ARG A 295 18.30 -15.87 -9.84
C ARG A 295 19.21 -16.55 -8.79
N SER A 296 20.50 -16.21 -8.77
CA SER A 296 21.39 -16.68 -7.69
C SER A 296 20.91 -16.22 -6.32
N GLN A 297 20.55 -14.93 -6.20
CA GLN A 297 20.08 -14.37 -4.95
C GLN A 297 18.75 -14.99 -4.49
N MET A 298 17.82 -15.26 -5.42
CA MET A 298 16.56 -15.95 -5.10
C MET A 298 16.78 -17.35 -4.55
N LYS A 299 17.74 -18.11 -5.11
CA LYS A 299 18.11 -19.43 -4.58
C LYS A 299 18.70 -19.34 -3.17
N GLU A 300 19.58 -18.38 -2.94
CA GLU A 300 20.15 -18.13 -1.62
C GLU A 300 19.08 -17.73 -0.59
N SER A 301 18.07 -16.98 -1.04
CA SER A 301 16.93 -16.56 -0.20
C SER A 301 15.81 -17.59 -0.12
N GLY A 302 15.83 -18.69 -0.89
CA GLY A 302 14.80 -19.73 -0.88
C GLY A 302 13.46 -19.33 -1.53
N VAL A 303 13.41 -18.21 -2.29
CA VAL A 303 12.18 -17.73 -2.95
C VAL A 303 12.09 -18.13 -4.44
N ASP A 304 13.06 -18.88 -4.94
CA ASP A 304 13.14 -19.33 -6.33
C ASP A 304 11.95 -20.25 -6.71
N LYS A 305 11.49 -21.12 -5.81
CA LYS A 305 10.31 -21.95 -6.05
C LYS A 305 9.03 -21.11 -6.21
N VAL A 306 8.83 -20.12 -5.35
CA VAL A 306 7.68 -19.19 -5.47
C VAL A 306 7.73 -18.46 -6.81
N PHE A 307 8.91 -18.04 -7.24
CA PHE A 307 9.11 -17.40 -8.54
C PHE A 307 8.78 -18.35 -9.70
N ASP A 308 9.36 -19.55 -9.73
CA ASP A 308 9.28 -20.46 -10.87
C ASP A 308 7.94 -21.22 -10.96
N GLU A 309 7.36 -21.58 -9.80
CA GLU A 309 6.18 -22.46 -9.74
C GLU A 309 4.88 -21.68 -9.56
N ILE A 310 4.91 -20.45 -9.06
CA ILE A 310 3.71 -19.65 -8.78
C ILE A 310 3.70 -18.38 -9.63
N GLU A 311 4.67 -17.47 -9.45
CA GLU A 311 4.56 -16.12 -10.01
C GLU A 311 4.75 -16.08 -11.54
N MET A 312 5.79 -16.73 -12.04
CA MET A 312 6.07 -16.68 -13.49
C MET A 312 5.02 -17.38 -14.34
N PRO A 313 4.52 -18.59 -13.99
CA PRO A 313 3.42 -19.21 -14.75
C PRO A 313 2.13 -18.38 -14.72
N LEU A 314 1.87 -17.66 -13.62
CA LEU A 314 0.68 -16.82 -13.45
C LEU A 314 0.65 -15.62 -14.42
N VAL A 315 1.80 -15.08 -14.84
CA VAL A 315 1.90 -13.92 -15.75
C VAL A 315 1.01 -14.10 -17.00
N ARG A 316 1.08 -15.28 -17.64
CA ARG A 316 0.26 -15.59 -18.83
C ARG A 316 -1.22 -15.70 -18.53
N ILE A 317 -1.56 -16.25 -17.37
CA ILE A 317 -2.97 -16.39 -16.97
C ILE A 317 -3.59 -15.01 -16.75
N LEU A 318 -2.88 -14.14 -16.03
CA LEU A 318 -3.34 -12.77 -15.80
C LEU A 318 -3.47 -11.99 -17.12
N TYR A 319 -2.49 -12.10 -18.02
CA TYR A 319 -2.62 -11.53 -19.35
C TYR A 319 -3.89 -12.00 -20.07
N ASN A 320 -4.19 -13.30 -20.05
CA ASN A 320 -5.39 -13.83 -20.70
C ASN A 320 -6.67 -13.30 -20.04
N MET A 321 -6.72 -13.22 -18.71
CA MET A 321 -7.85 -12.65 -17.97
C MET A 321 -8.05 -11.16 -18.30
N GLU A 322 -6.98 -10.40 -18.37
CA GLU A 322 -7.01 -8.99 -18.75
C GLU A 322 -7.47 -8.78 -20.19
N MET A 323 -7.04 -9.64 -21.12
CA MET A 323 -7.50 -9.60 -22.52
C MET A 323 -8.96 -10.03 -22.68
N GLU A 324 -9.43 -10.95 -21.86
CA GLU A 324 -10.84 -11.38 -21.89
C GLU A 324 -11.75 -10.31 -21.30
N GLY A 325 -11.41 -9.76 -20.12
CA GLY A 325 -12.25 -8.78 -19.43
C GLY A 325 -13.61 -9.34 -18.98
N ILE A 326 -14.52 -8.47 -18.54
CA ILE A 326 -15.90 -8.81 -18.12
C ILE A 326 -16.91 -7.89 -18.78
N GLU A 327 -18.04 -8.43 -19.25
CA GLU A 327 -19.11 -7.65 -19.87
C GLU A 327 -19.84 -6.77 -18.86
N LEU A 328 -20.15 -5.51 -19.24
CA LEU A 328 -20.82 -4.54 -18.38
C LEU A 328 -22.12 -4.06 -19.01
N ASP A 329 -23.23 -4.25 -18.29
CA ASP A 329 -24.52 -3.65 -18.62
C ASP A 329 -24.55 -2.17 -18.22
N THR A 330 -24.15 -1.31 -19.15
CA THR A 330 -24.11 0.15 -18.94
C THR A 330 -25.49 0.74 -18.77
N ALA A 331 -26.54 0.18 -19.37
CA ALA A 331 -27.91 0.68 -19.26
C ALA A 331 -28.47 0.49 -17.85
N SER A 332 -28.19 -0.65 -17.22
CA SER A 332 -28.50 -0.91 -15.82
C SER A 332 -27.82 0.14 -14.90
N LEU A 333 -26.52 0.40 -15.10
CA LEU A 333 -25.80 1.42 -14.33
C LEU A 333 -26.33 2.83 -14.55
N GLU A 334 -26.73 3.20 -15.75
CA GLU A 334 -27.34 4.50 -16.00
C GLU A 334 -28.67 4.67 -15.25
N THR A 335 -29.47 3.62 -15.20
CA THR A 335 -30.72 3.60 -14.43
C THR A 335 -30.44 3.74 -12.94
N PHE A 336 -29.50 3.00 -12.44
CA PHE A 336 -29.07 3.07 -11.04
C PHE A 336 -28.45 4.45 -10.69
N SER A 337 -27.70 5.05 -11.63
CA SER A 337 -27.18 6.41 -11.50
C SER A 337 -28.28 7.45 -11.22
N LYS A 338 -29.38 7.36 -11.94
CA LYS A 338 -30.52 8.28 -11.77
C LYS A 338 -31.16 8.12 -10.38
N GLN A 339 -31.26 6.90 -9.87
CA GLN A 339 -31.79 6.62 -8.53
C GLN A 339 -30.86 7.19 -7.44
N LEU A 340 -29.54 6.94 -7.56
CA LEU A 340 -28.55 7.49 -6.64
C LEU A 340 -28.55 9.01 -6.62
N LYS A 341 -28.56 9.66 -7.78
CA LYS A 341 -28.60 11.13 -7.89
C LYS A 341 -29.82 11.71 -7.16
N LYS A 342 -30.99 11.14 -7.38
CA LYS A 342 -32.21 11.57 -6.68
C LYS A 342 -32.03 11.47 -5.16
N ARG A 343 -31.48 10.36 -4.67
CA ARG A 343 -31.27 10.17 -3.23
C ARG A 343 -30.21 11.11 -2.65
N ILE A 344 -29.12 11.35 -3.40
CA ILE A 344 -28.06 12.32 -3.04
C ILE A 344 -28.65 13.73 -2.93
N ASP A 345 -29.51 14.14 -3.88
CA ASP A 345 -30.17 15.45 -3.87
C ASP A 345 -31.11 15.60 -2.67
N GLU A 346 -31.87 14.54 -2.33
CA GLU A 346 -32.73 14.52 -1.14
C GLU A 346 -31.93 14.67 0.14
N LEU A 347 -30.81 13.94 0.26
CA LEU A 347 -29.91 14.03 1.42
C LEU A 347 -29.27 15.40 1.52
N THR A 348 -28.80 15.95 0.40
CA THR A 348 -28.23 17.30 0.35
C THR A 348 -29.19 18.33 0.91
N LYS A 349 -30.45 18.32 0.44
CA LYS A 349 -31.49 19.22 0.95
C LYS A 349 -31.75 19.04 2.45
N LYS A 350 -31.86 17.81 2.93
CA LYS A 350 -32.06 17.54 4.35
C LYS A 350 -30.87 18.02 5.20
N ILE A 351 -29.64 17.72 4.77
CA ILE A 351 -28.43 18.10 5.50
C ILE A 351 -28.30 19.64 5.55
N THR A 352 -28.50 20.34 4.44
CA THR A 352 -28.44 21.81 4.41
C THR A 352 -29.55 22.47 5.25
N THR A 353 -30.75 21.88 5.27
CA THR A 353 -31.83 22.33 6.13
C THR A 353 -31.48 22.18 7.61
N LEU A 354 -30.93 21.03 8.02
CA LEU A 354 -30.50 20.79 9.39
C LEU A 354 -29.30 21.66 9.82
N ALA A 355 -28.40 21.92 8.89
CA ALA A 355 -27.24 22.78 9.11
C ALA A 355 -27.62 24.27 9.17
N GLY A 356 -28.76 24.68 8.60
CA GLY A 356 -29.18 26.06 8.50
C GLY A 356 -28.38 26.94 7.55
N VAL A 357 -27.42 26.35 6.81
CA VAL A 357 -26.52 27.02 5.87
C VAL A 357 -26.26 26.14 4.65
N GLU A 358 -26.02 26.78 3.50
CA GLU A 358 -25.53 26.08 2.31
C GLU A 358 -24.02 25.97 2.35
N PHE A 359 -23.48 24.78 2.07
CA PHE A 359 -22.05 24.53 2.03
C PHE A 359 -21.73 23.34 1.13
N ASN A 360 -20.45 23.18 0.75
CA ASN A 360 -20.02 22.04 -0.03
C ASN A 360 -19.74 20.81 0.88
N LEU A 361 -20.68 19.85 0.87
CA LEU A 361 -20.60 18.58 1.62
C LEU A 361 -19.35 17.75 1.29
N ASN A 362 -18.77 17.92 0.10
CA ASN A 362 -17.55 17.25 -0.32
C ASN A 362 -16.27 17.97 0.15
N SER A 363 -16.39 19.15 0.79
CA SER A 363 -15.27 19.86 1.38
C SER A 363 -15.11 19.49 2.86
N PRO A 364 -14.05 18.75 3.27
CA PRO A 364 -13.86 18.39 4.67
C PRO A 364 -13.73 19.60 5.60
N SER A 365 -13.17 20.72 5.12
CA SER A 365 -13.03 21.94 5.91
C SER A 365 -14.37 22.62 6.16
N GLN A 366 -15.17 22.83 5.10
CA GLN A 366 -16.51 23.44 5.26
C GLN A 366 -17.42 22.57 6.12
N LEU A 367 -17.36 21.25 5.94
CA LEU A 367 -18.13 20.34 6.80
C LEU A 367 -17.68 20.40 8.26
N ALA A 368 -16.38 20.53 8.53
CA ALA A 368 -15.88 20.71 9.89
C ALA A 368 -16.37 22.02 10.52
N ASP A 369 -16.33 23.12 9.76
CA ASP A 369 -16.81 24.42 10.23
C ASP A 369 -18.32 24.39 10.52
N VAL A 370 -19.12 23.76 9.66
CA VAL A 370 -20.56 23.61 9.89
C VAL A 370 -20.83 22.77 11.14
N LEU A 371 -20.22 21.58 11.26
CA LEU A 371 -20.51 20.69 12.38
C LEU A 371 -20.01 21.23 13.73
N PHE A 372 -18.80 21.79 13.75
CA PHE A 372 -18.13 22.12 15.02
C PHE A 372 -18.16 23.60 15.39
N VAL A 373 -18.41 24.51 14.41
CA VAL A 373 -18.52 25.95 14.66
C VAL A 373 -19.97 26.43 14.56
N THR A 374 -20.67 26.11 13.47
CA THR A 374 -22.05 26.59 13.27
C THR A 374 -23.07 25.82 14.12
N MET A 375 -22.95 24.49 14.16
CA MET A 375 -23.86 23.61 14.93
C MET A 375 -23.34 23.30 16.34
N GLU A 376 -22.11 23.70 16.68
CA GLU A 376 -21.48 23.51 17.98
C GLU A 376 -21.50 22.06 18.51
N LEU A 377 -21.39 21.07 17.61
CA LEU A 377 -21.38 19.67 18.03
C LEU A 377 -20.15 19.36 18.91
N PRO A 378 -20.25 18.37 19.83
CA PRO A 378 -19.18 18.06 20.77
C PRO A 378 -17.87 17.69 20.09
N THR A 379 -16.76 18.33 20.44
CA THR A 379 -15.43 18.06 19.88
C THR A 379 -14.56 17.16 20.76
N LYS A 380 -15.09 16.76 21.95
CA LYS A 380 -14.36 15.89 22.89
C LYS A 380 -14.07 14.53 22.27
N GLY A 381 -12.79 14.18 22.14
CA GLY A 381 -12.35 12.90 21.56
C GLY A 381 -12.26 12.90 20.03
N ILE A 382 -12.58 14.00 19.34
CA ILE A 382 -12.41 14.15 17.88
C ILE A 382 -10.96 14.55 17.59
N LYS A 383 -10.35 13.85 16.63
CA LYS A 383 -8.98 14.12 16.21
C LYS A 383 -8.86 15.50 15.55
N LYS A 384 -7.89 16.30 16.01
CA LYS A 384 -7.57 17.58 15.40
C LYS A 384 -6.48 17.39 14.32
N THR A 385 -6.69 17.99 13.15
CA THR A 385 -5.73 18.05 12.02
C THR A 385 -5.10 19.43 11.94
N LYS A 386 -4.19 19.64 10.98
CA LYS A 386 -3.59 20.97 10.73
C LYS A 386 -4.64 22.03 10.31
N THR A 387 -5.74 21.60 9.70
CA THR A 387 -6.79 22.46 9.13
C THR A 387 -8.08 22.49 9.93
N GLY A 388 -8.13 21.89 11.13
CA GLY A 388 -9.34 21.84 11.95
C GLY A 388 -9.65 20.46 12.51
N TYR A 389 -10.86 20.22 12.98
CA TYR A 389 -11.32 18.91 13.44
C TYR A 389 -11.55 17.96 12.26
N SER A 390 -11.18 16.71 12.45
CA SER A 390 -11.33 15.69 11.40
C SER A 390 -12.80 15.29 11.24
N THR A 391 -13.29 15.28 10.00
CA THR A 391 -14.60 14.74 9.63
C THR A 391 -14.51 13.37 8.98
N ALA A 392 -13.40 12.63 9.17
CA ALA A 392 -13.26 11.27 8.67
C ALA A 392 -14.31 10.35 9.31
N ALA A 393 -14.73 9.29 8.59
CA ALA A 393 -15.78 8.39 9.06
C ALA A 393 -15.61 7.90 10.51
N PRO A 394 -14.40 7.44 10.96
CA PRO A 394 -14.22 7.01 12.36
C PRO A 394 -14.40 8.12 13.39
N GLU A 395 -14.24 9.40 12.97
CA GLU A 395 -14.49 10.53 13.87
C GLU A 395 -15.97 10.90 13.92
N LEU A 396 -16.67 10.84 12.78
CA LEU A 396 -18.13 11.06 12.73
C LEU A 396 -18.89 9.95 13.45
N GLU A 397 -18.45 8.69 13.39
CA GLU A 397 -19.05 7.58 14.14
C GLU A 397 -19.13 7.86 15.64
N LYS A 398 -18.19 8.60 16.23
CA LYS A 398 -18.22 8.99 17.65
C LYS A 398 -19.36 9.95 17.99
N LEU A 399 -19.94 10.58 16.98
CA LEU A 399 -21.02 11.55 17.09
C LEU A 399 -22.37 10.98 16.62
N TRP A 400 -22.44 9.66 16.36
CA TRP A 400 -23.61 9.01 15.73
C TRP A 400 -24.92 9.31 16.46
N ASP A 401 -24.90 9.25 17.79
CA ASP A 401 -26.09 9.47 18.62
C ASP A 401 -26.24 10.93 19.08
N THR A 402 -25.38 11.84 18.63
CA THR A 402 -25.41 13.23 19.10
C THR A 402 -26.33 14.13 18.27
N HIS A 403 -26.48 13.85 16.98
CA HIS A 403 -27.33 14.63 16.09
C HIS A 403 -27.67 13.85 14.82
N GLU A 404 -28.93 13.97 14.36
CA GLU A 404 -29.46 13.27 13.16
C GLU A 404 -28.72 13.61 11.85
N ILE A 405 -27.99 14.72 11.78
CA ILE A 405 -27.20 15.10 10.62
C ILE A 405 -26.04 14.10 10.35
N ILE A 406 -25.52 13.44 11.37
CA ILE A 406 -24.34 12.57 11.26
C ILE A 406 -24.61 11.32 10.42
N PRO A 407 -25.64 10.51 10.67
CA PRO A 407 -26.00 9.40 9.81
C PRO A 407 -26.33 9.84 8.37
N LEU A 408 -26.97 11.00 8.17
CA LEU A 408 -27.26 11.52 6.83
C LEU A 408 -25.99 11.88 6.06
N ILE A 409 -24.99 12.48 6.71
CA ILE A 409 -23.69 12.77 6.09
C ILE A 409 -22.96 11.46 5.73
N SER A 410 -23.04 10.45 6.57
CA SER A 410 -22.44 9.14 6.31
C SER A 410 -23.06 8.47 5.09
N GLU A 411 -24.40 8.45 5.00
CA GLU A 411 -25.15 7.96 3.85
C GLU A 411 -24.80 8.76 2.57
N TYR A 412 -24.81 10.09 2.64
CA TYR A 412 -24.43 10.96 1.53
C TYR A 412 -23.04 10.64 0.98
N ARG A 413 -22.06 10.46 1.85
CA ARG A 413 -20.69 10.14 1.45
C ARG A 413 -20.57 8.75 0.82
N GLU A 414 -21.27 7.75 1.35
CA GLU A 414 -21.31 6.43 0.75
C GLU A 414 -21.89 6.50 -0.66
N LEU A 415 -23.06 7.10 -0.83
CA LEU A 415 -23.71 7.22 -2.13
C LEU A 415 -22.88 8.02 -3.13
N THR A 416 -22.30 9.15 -2.72
CA THR A 416 -21.47 9.98 -3.59
C THR A 416 -20.20 9.24 -4.03
N LYS A 417 -19.59 8.48 -3.14
CA LYS A 417 -18.44 7.64 -3.48
C LYS A 417 -18.81 6.55 -4.49
N LEU A 418 -19.92 5.85 -4.27
CA LEU A 418 -20.39 4.82 -5.21
C LEU A 418 -20.72 5.42 -6.56
N GLN A 419 -21.42 6.54 -6.59
CA GLN A 419 -21.79 7.27 -7.79
C GLN A 419 -20.56 7.67 -8.63
N SER A 420 -19.59 8.34 -8.01
CA SER A 420 -18.41 8.87 -8.72
C SER A 420 -17.39 7.78 -9.08
N THR A 421 -17.14 6.82 -8.16
CA THR A 421 -16.06 5.85 -8.34
C THR A 421 -16.45 4.69 -9.25
N TYR A 422 -17.71 4.27 -9.22
CA TYR A 422 -18.17 3.10 -9.96
C TYR A 422 -19.23 3.45 -11.01
N VAL A 423 -20.34 4.00 -10.60
CA VAL A 423 -21.52 4.14 -11.47
C VAL A 423 -21.29 5.08 -12.65
N GLU A 424 -20.59 6.20 -12.46
CA GLU A 424 -20.24 7.14 -13.53
C GLU A 424 -18.90 6.85 -14.21
N ALA A 425 -17.98 6.18 -13.51
CA ALA A 425 -16.64 5.93 -14.03
C ALA A 425 -16.58 4.67 -14.91
N LEU A 426 -17.17 3.54 -14.46
CA LEU A 426 -17.08 2.27 -15.16
C LEU A 426 -17.62 2.30 -16.60
N PRO A 427 -18.77 2.91 -16.91
CA PRO A 427 -19.24 2.99 -18.29
C PRO A 427 -18.28 3.68 -19.26
N LYS A 428 -17.46 4.61 -18.78
CA LYS A 428 -16.47 5.34 -19.59
C LYS A 428 -15.24 4.50 -19.92
N LEU A 429 -15.01 3.42 -19.17
CA LEU A 429 -13.88 2.51 -19.32
C LEU A 429 -14.23 1.26 -20.14
N VAL A 430 -15.47 1.10 -20.53
CA VAL A 430 -15.90 -0.01 -21.38
C VAL A 430 -15.23 0.10 -22.75
N ALA A 431 -14.54 -0.97 -23.15
CA ALA A 431 -13.89 -1.04 -24.44
C ALA A 431 -14.88 -1.28 -25.60
N LYS A 432 -14.38 -1.28 -26.83
CA LYS A 432 -15.23 -1.44 -28.04
C LYS A 432 -15.95 -2.77 -28.13
N ASP A 433 -15.46 -3.78 -27.42
CA ASP A 433 -16.07 -5.11 -27.31
C ASP A 433 -17.17 -5.21 -26.24
N GLY A 434 -17.49 -4.11 -25.56
CA GLY A 434 -18.51 -4.05 -24.50
C GLY A 434 -18.02 -4.56 -23.14
N ARG A 435 -16.71 -4.76 -22.97
CA ARG A 435 -16.12 -5.35 -21.76
C ARG A 435 -15.25 -4.34 -21.02
N LEU A 436 -15.10 -4.57 -19.72
CA LEU A 436 -14.11 -3.89 -18.86
C LEU A 436 -12.87 -4.76 -18.75
N HIS A 437 -11.73 -4.17 -18.98
CA HIS A 437 -10.42 -4.81 -18.84
C HIS A 437 -9.67 -4.16 -17.68
N THR A 438 -9.61 -4.88 -16.57
CA THR A 438 -8.79 -4.44 -15.41
C THR A 438 -7.36 -4.94 -15.56
N SER A 439 -6.42 -4.32 -14.85
CA SER A 439 -5.05 -4.81 -14.73
C SER A 439 -4.86 -5.52 -13.39
N PHE A 440 -4.32 -6.74 -13.40
CA PHE A 440 -3.98 -7.51 -12.19
C PHE A 440 -2.50 -7.37 -11.87
N ASN A 441 -2.16 -6.77 -10.73
CA ASN A 441 -0.79 -6.49 -10.34
C ASN A 441 -0.28 -7.54 -9.33
N GLN A 442 0.87 -8.16 -9.64
CA GLN A 442 1.51 -9.16 -8.78
C GLN A 442 2.47 -8.56 -7.74
N THR A 443 2.88 -7.29 -7.91
CA THR A 443 4.01 -6.68 -7.18
C THR A 443 3.63 -5.54 -6.25
N VAL A 444 2.33 -5.32 -6.02
CA VAL A 444 1.83 -4.19 -5.21
C VAL A 444 1.59 -4.58 -3.76
N ALA A 445 0.90 -5.69 -3.53
CA ALA A 445 0.58 -6.13 -2.17
C ALA A 445 1.73 -6.89 -1.53
N ALA A 446 2.25 -6.43 -0.41
CA ALA A 446 3.38 -7.07 0.27
C ALA A 446 3.08 -8.48 0.83
N THR A 447 1.81 -8.90 0.83
CA THR A 447 1.38 -10.24 1.24
C THR A 447 1.37 -11.27 0.10
N GLY A 448 1.64 -10.88 -1.14
CA GLY A 448 1.50 -11.76 -2.29
C GLY A 448 0.12 -11.75 -2.93
N ARG A 449 -0.89 -11.09 -2.34
CA ARG A 449 -2.20 -10.93 -2.96
C ARG A 449 -2.08 -10.18 -4.28
N LEU A 450 -2.93 -10.51 -5.24
CA LEU A 450 -3.12 -9.68 -6.42
C LEU A 450 -3.83 -8.39 -6.05
N SER A 451 -3.53 -7.31 -6.72
CA SER A 451 -4.34 -6.10 -6.71
C SER A 451 -4.86 -5.79 -8.09
N SER A 452 -6.01 -5.11 -8.16
CA SER A 452 -6.64 -4.72 -9.41
C SER A 452 -6.58 -3.20 -9.56
N SER A 453 -6.30 -2.73 -10.77
CA SER A 453 -6.28 -1.30 -11.11
C SER A 453 -6.83 -1.06 -12.51
N ASP A 454 -7.27 0.15 -12.77
CA ASP A 454 -7.68 0.69 -14.06
C ASP A 454 -8.79 -0.12 -14.80
N PRO A 455 -9.94 -0.41 -14.15
CA PRO A 455 -10.43 -0.01 -12.84
C PRO A 455 -10.13 -1.03 -11.73
N ASN A 456 -10.13 -0.59 -10.46
CA ASN A 456 -10.04 -1.51 -9.33
C ASN A 456 -11.38 -2.20 -9.06
N LEU A 457 -11.54 -3.42 -9.50
CA LEU A 457 -12.74 -4.23 -9.34
C LEU A 457 -12.80 -4.95 -7.98
N GLN A 458 -11.67 -5.11 -7.28
CA GLN A 458 -11.61 -5.78 -5.97
C GLN A 458 -12.20 -4.93 -4.82
N ASN A 459 -12.41 -3.63 -5.04
CA ASN A 459 -12.95 -2.71 -4.04
C ASN A 459 -14.47 -2.46 -4.19
N ILE A 460 -15.16 -3.13 -5.11
CA ILE A 460 -16.62 -3.03 -5.25
C ILE A 460 -17.26 -3.69 -4.02
N PRO A 461 -18.10 -2.95 -3.24
CA PRO A 461 -18.67 -3.49 -2.01
C PRO A 461 -19.49 -4.77 -2.23
N ILE A 462 -19.36 -5.73 -1.31
CA ILE A 462 -20.11 -6.99 -1.34
C ILE A 462 -21.28 -6.95 -0.36
N LYS A 463 -21.05 -6.37 0.83
CA LYS A 463 -21.96 -6.49 1.98
C LYS A 463 -23.15 -5.55 1.95
N THR A 464 -23.10 -4.49 1.16
CA THR A 464 -24.20 -3.52 1.08
C THR A 464 -25.11 -3.84 -0.09
N GLU A 465 -26.40 -3.55 0.05
CA GLU A 465 -27.40 -3.71 -1.01
C GLU A 465 -27.00 -2.89 -2.25
N LEU A 466 -26.52 -1.66 -2.04
CA LEU A 466 -26.01 -0.78 -3.10
C LEU A 466 -24.82 -1.37 -3.85
N GLY A 467 -23.91 -2.03 -3.14
CA GLY A 467 -22.79 -2.73 -3.75
C GLY A 467 -23.24 -3.91 -4.62
N ARG A 468 -24.24 -4.66 -4.17
CA ARG A 468 -24.85 -5.73 -4.97
C ARG A 468 -25.51 -5.20 -6.24
N GLU A 469 -26.18 -4.06 -6.19
CA GLU A 469 -26.75 -3.41 -7.39
C GLU A 469 -25.66 -3.06 -8.41
N ILE A 470 -24.51 -2.57 -7.97
CA ILE A 470 -23.35 -2.33 -8.87
C ILE A 470 -22.85 -3.66 -9.46
N ARG A 471 -22.76 -4.72 -8.65
CA ARG A 471 -22.30 -6.04 -9.12
C ARG A 471 -23.26 -6.68 -10.13
N LYS A 472 -24.56 -6.43 -10.07
CA LYS A 472 -25.55 -6.90 -11.05
C LYS A 472 -25.27 -6.38 -12.47
N ALA A 473 -24.59 -5.26 -12.62
CA ALA A 473 -24.21 -4.74 -13.93
C ALA A 473 -23.08 -5.53 -14.59
N PHE A 474 -22.35 -6.37 -13.86
CA PHE A 474 -21.35 -7.26 -14.42
C PHE A 474 -22.03 -8.56 -14.83
N VAL A 475 -22.23 -8.75 -16.12
CA VAL A 475 -23.09 -9.79 -16.68
C VAL A 475 -22.32 -10.84 -17.48
N ALA A 476 -22.89 -12.01 -17.60
CA ALA A 476 -22.42 -13.00 -18.55
C ALA A 476 -22.96 -12.69 -19.96
N PRO A 477 -22.18 -12.90 -21.03
CA PRO A 477 -22.69 -12.83 -22.40
C PRO A 477 -23.83 -13.76 -22.68
N ARG A 478 -24.59 -13.48 -23.73
CA ARG A 478 -25.69 -14.33 -24.14
C ARG A 478 -25.25 -15.79 -24.40
N GLY A 479 -25.92 -16.75 -23.78
CA GLY A 479 -25.59 -18.18 -23.87
C GLY A 479 -24.61 -18.67 -22.81
N LYS A 480 -24.10 -17.78 -21.97
CA LYS A 480 -23.17 -18.10 -20.89
C LYS A 480 -23.74 -17.75 -19.51
N VAL A 481 -23.00 -18.13 -18.49
CA VAL A 481 -23.19 -17.76 -17.08
C VAL A 481 -21.86 -17.43 -16.45
N LEU A 482 -21.90 -16.75 -15.30
CA LEU A 482 -20.77 -16.62 -14.42
C LEU A 482 -20.76 -17.75 -13.41
N VAL A 483 -19.59 -18.29 -13.13
CA VAL A 483 -19.34 -19.27 -12.08
C VAL A 483 -18.28 -18.68 -11.15
N ALA A 484 -18.67 -18.42 -9.90
CA ALA A 484 -17.77 -17.95 -8.85
C ALA A 484 -17.40 -19.13 -7.95
N ALA A 485 -16.13 -19.22 -7.59
CA ALA A 485 -15.62 -20.20 -6.63
C ALA A 485 -14.80 -19.48 -5.57
N ASP A 486 -15.23 -19.52 -4.31
CA ASP A 486 -14.65 -18.83 -3.17
C ASP A 486 -14.19 -19.82 -2.09
N TYR A 487 -13.03 -19.57 -1.51
CA TYR A 487 -12.54 -20.35 -0.38
C TYR A 487 -13.25 -19.99 0.92
N SER A 488 -13.95 -20.95 1.48
CA SER A 488 -14.67 -20.79 2.76
C SER A 488 -13.70 -20.63 3.92
N GLN A 489 -13.62 -19.43 4.52
CA GLN A 489 -12.86 -19.11 5.72
C GLN A 489 -11.37 -19.52 5.64
N ILE A 490 -10.72 -19.36 4.49
CA ILE A 490 -9.37 -19.86 4.23
C ILE A 490 -8.35 -19.34 5.28
N GLU A 491 -8.41 -18.07 5.67
CA GLU A 491 -7.46 -17.51 6.64
C GLU A 491 -7.56 -18.17 8.02
N LEU A 492 -8.76 -18.51 8.48
CA LEU A 492 -8.94 -19.22 9.76
C LEU A 492 -8.49 -20.67 9.69
N ARG A 493 -8.74 -21.35 8.57
CA ARG A 493 -8.27 -22.72 8.31
C ARG A 493 -6.74 -22.76 8.29
N LEU A 494 -6.11 -21.81 7.62
CA LEU A 494 -4.65 -21.71 7.57
C LEU A 494 -4.05 -21.30 8.92
N ALA A 495 -4.71 -20.44 9.67
CA ALA A 495 -4.29 -20.11 11.03
C ALA A 495 -4.29 -21.36 11.94
N ALA A 496 -5.33 -22.20 11.85
CA ALA A 496 -5.38 -23.47 12.57
C ALA A 496 -4.19 -24.38 12.22
N VAL A 497 -3.88 -24.53 10.93
CA VAL A 497 -2.78 -25.34 10.41
C VAL A 497 -1.42 -24.78 10.84
N ILE A 498 -1.16 -23.48 10.60
CA ILE A 498 0.13 -22.84 10.87
C ILE A 498 0.41 -22.82 12.37
N ALA A 499 -0.59 -22.48 13.19
CA ALA A 499 -0.50 -22.47 14.64
C ALA A 499 -0.57 -23.87 15.28
N LYS A 500 -0.88 -24.92 14.51
CA LYS A 500 -1.11 -26.28 14.99
C LYS A 500 -2.10 -26.32 16.17
N ASP A 501 -3.14 -25.45 16.10
CA ASP A 501 -4.14 -25.29 17.14
C ASP A 501 -5.16 -26.42 17.10
N GLN A 502 -5.05 -27.38 18.02
CA GLN A 502 -5.85 -28.58 18.01
C GLN A 502 -7.37 -28.33 18.15
N PRO A 503 -7.86 -27.37 18.99
CA PRO A 503 -9.27 -27.05 19.02
C PRO A 503 -9.81 -26.56 17.67
N PHE A 504 -9.08 -25.68 16.98
CA PHE A 504 -9.49 -25.20 15.65
C PHE A 504 -9.42 -26.30 14.59
N ILE A 505 -8.34 -27.09 14.56
CA ILE A 505 -8.17 -28.22 13.63
C ILE A 505 -9.38 -29.17 13.76
N LYS A 506 -9.70 -29.59 14.99
CA LYS A 506 -10.82 -30.49 15.27
C LYS A 506 -12.16 -29.88 14.85
N ALA A 507 -12.43 -28.62 15.18
CA ALA A 507 -13.65 -27.94 14.80
C ALA A 507 -13.86 -27.89 13.27
N PHE A 508 -12.80 -27.62 12.50
CA PHE A 508 -12.88 -27.63 11.04
C PHE A 508 -13.01 -29.05 10.44
N GLN A 509 -12.39 -30.07 11.03
CA GLN A 509 -12.54 -31.46 10.61
C GLN A 509 -13.96 -31.98 10.86
N GLU A 510 -14.60 -31.54 11.95
CA GLU A 510 -15.99 -31.86 12.28
C GLU A 510 -17.01 -31.04 11.48
N GLY A 511 -16.58 -30.06 10.69
CA GLY A 511 -17.48 -29.17 9.94
C GLY A 511 -18.28 -28.21 10.84
N ALA A 512 -17.83 -27.96 12.06
CA ALA A 512 -18.52 -27.10 13.01
C ALA A 512 -18.46 -25.61 12.59
N ASP A 513 -19.46 -24.82 13.01
CA ASP A 513 -19.39 -23.36 12.93
C ASP A 513 -18.34 -22.85 13.93
N ILE A 514 -17.16 -22.50 13.42
CA ILE A 514 -16.01 -22.09 14.22
C ILE A 514 -16.31 -20.92 15.16
N HIS A 515 -17.22 -20.01 14.77
CA HIS A 515 -17.58 -18.87 15.60
C HIS A 515 -18.53 -19.27 16.74
N THR A 516 -19.45 -20.18 16.46
CA THR A 516 -20.32 -20.75 17.48
C THR A 516 -19.52 -21.62 18.44
N ARG A 517 -18.62 -22.47 17.95
CA ARG A 517 -17.71 -23.29 18.77
C ARG A 517 -16.85 -22.43 19.69
N THR A 518 -16.17 -21.41 19.16
CA THR A 518 -15.38 -20.45 19.97
C THR A 518 -16.24 -19.76 21.04
N ALA A 519 -17.46 -19.33 20.69
CA ALA A 519 -18.36 -18.71 21.65
C ALA A 519 -18.76 -19.70 22.76
N SER A 520 -19.16 -20.92 22.42
CA SER A 520 -19.48 -22.00 23.35
C SER A 520 -18.34 -22.25 24.33
N GLU A 521 -17.11 -22.39 23.84
CA GLU A 521 -15.93 -22.69 24.65
C GLU A 521 -15.52 -21.50 25.56
N VAL A 522 -15.61 -20.25 25.06
CA VAL A 522 -15.20 -19.07 25.84
C VAL A 522 -16.22 -18.72 26.93
N TRP A 523 -17.52 -18.83 26.64
CA TRP A 523 -18.57 -18.54 27.64
C TRP A 523 -19.00 -19.74 28.43
N ASP A 524 -18.46 -20.95 28.12
CA ASP A 524 -18.83 -22.21 28.77
C ASP A 524 -20.34 -22.50 28.71
N VAL A 525 -20.90 -22.37 27.50
CA VAL A 525 -22.32 -22.63 27.19
C VAL A 525 -22.42 -23.65 26.08
N ALA A 526 -23.54 -24.39 26.00
CA ALA A 526 -23.76 -25.32 24.89
C ALA A 526 -23.91 -24.55 23.57
N GLU A 527 -23.48 -25.14 22.44
CA GLU A 527 -23.51 -24.49 21.13
C GLU A 527 -24.89 -24.01 20.70
N ASP A 528 -25.95 -24.74 21.07
CA ASP A 528 -27.35 -24.39 20.82
C ASP A 528 -27.87 -23.24 21.70
N GLN A 529 -27.12 -22.89 22.77
CA GLN A 529 -27.42 -21.77 23.67
C GLN A 529 -26.62 -20.51 23.35
N VAL A 530 -25.70 -20.57 22.39
CA VAL A 530 -24.89 -19.41 21.95
C VAL A 530 -25.78 -18.32 21.35
N THR A 531 -25.76 -17.13 21.92
CA THR A 531 -26.53 -15.99 21.42
C THR A 531 -25.89 -15.41 20.14
N LYS A 532 -26.68 -14.65 19.38
CA LYS A 532 -26.16 -13.95 18.18
C LYS A 532 -25.06 -12.95 18.52
N GLU A 533 -25.15 -12.30 19.67
CA GLU A 533 -24.15 -11.35 20.20
C GLU A 533 -22.85 -12.09 20.54
N GLN A 534 -22.92 -13.21 21.23
CA GLN A 534 -21.77 -14.04 21.58
C GLN A 534 -21.08 -14.57 20.31
N ARG A 535 -21.86 -15.11 19.36
CA ARG A 535 -21.31 -15.56 18.06
C ARG A 535 -20.65 -14.39 17.30
N ARG A 536 -21.24 -13.19 17.32
CA ARG A 536 -20.66 -11.99 16.70
C ARG A 536 -19.34 -11.59 17.38
N ALA A 537 -19.28 -11.63 18.70
CA ALA A 537 -18.05 -11.34 19.44
C ALA A 537 -16.96 -12.39 19.15
N ALA A 538 -17.32 -13.68 19.13
CA ALA A 538 -16.40 -14.75 18.75
C ALA A 538 -15.90 -14.59 17.30
N LYS A 539 -16.77 -14.19 16.37
CA LYS A 539 -16.33 -13.87 15.00
C LYS A 539 -15.33 -12.71 14.99
N ALA A 540 -15.58 -11.66 15.75
CA ALA A 540 -14.68 -10.50 15.83
C ALA A 540 -13.33 -10.88 16.41
N ILE A 541 -13.25 -11.77 17.39
CA ILE A 541 -11.97 -12.18 17.98
C ILE A 541 -11.23 -13.17 17.10
N ASN A 542 -11.91 -14.16 16.50
CA ASN A 542 -11.28 -15.16 15.64
C ASN A 542 -10.51 -14.51 14.48
N PHE A 543 -11.08 -13.49 13.86
CA PHE A 543 -10.37 -12.69 12.87
C PHE A 543 -9.42 -11.68 13.51
N GLY A 544 -9.88 -10.97 14.56
CA GLY A 544 -9.13 -9.87 15.15
C GLY A 544 -7.80 -10.29 15.78
N VAL A 545 -7.72 -11.45 16.40
CA VAL A 545 -6.50 -11.97 17.01
C VAL A 545 -5.40 -12.17 15.96
N LEU A 546 -5.75 -12.70 14.81
CA LEU A 546 -4.81 -12.88 13.68
C LEU A 546 -4.27 -11.54 13.15
N TYR A 547 -4.98 -10.43 13.41
CA TYR A 547 -4.55 -9.07 13.05
C TYR A 547 -4.00 -8.27 14.23
N GLY A 548 -3.73 -8.93 15.37
CA GLY A 548 -3.17 -8.31 16.56
C GLY A 548 -4.16 -7.41 17.30
N MET A 549 -5.45 -7.76 17.29
CA MET A 549 -6.50 -7.03 18.02
C MET A 549 -6.29 -7.13 19.52
N GLY A 550 -6.20 -5.97 20.20
CA GLY A 550 -6.17 -5.91 21.66
C GLY A 550 -7.57 -5.65 22.27
N PRO A 551 -7.68 -5.69 23.64
CA PRO A 551 -8.94 -5.55 24.35
C PRO A 551 -9.76 -4.30 24.01
N ARG A 552 -9.09 -3.17 23.77
CA ARG A 552 -9.75 -1.91 23.41
C ARG A 552 -10.45 -1.97 22.05
N ALA A 553 -9.84 -2.63 21.09
CA ALA A 553 -10.42 -2.78 19.75
C ALA A 553 -11.58 -3.78 19.78
N LEU A 554 -11.44 -4.89 20.53
CA LEU A 554 -12.51 -5.86 20.74
C LEU A 554 -13.72 -5.21 21.43
N SER A 555 -13.53 -4.50 22.54
CA SER A 555 -14.58 -3.74 23.25
C SER A 555 -15.35 -2.83 22.30
N LYS A 556 -14.64 -2.05 21.47
CA LYS A 556 -15.26 -1.15 20.48
C LYS A 556 -16.07 -1.88 19.42
N SER A 557 -15.60 -3.02 18.93
CA SER A 557 -16.24 -3.75 17.82
C SER A 557 -17.43 -4.59 18.24
N THR A 558 -17.48 -5.00 19.52
CA THR A 558 -18.47 -5.93 20.03
C THR A 558 -19.47 -5.30 20.99
N GLY A 559 -19.15 -4.13 21.58
CA GLY A 559 -19.92 -3.50 22.63
C GLY A 559 -19.65 -4.06 24.04
N LEU A 560 -18.74 -5.04 24.19
CA LEU A 560 -18.30 -5.53 25.50
C LEU A 560 -17.60 -4.42 26.28
N SER A 561 -17.73 -4.45 27.62
CA SER A 561 -16.91 -3.59 28.46
C SER A 561 -15.43 -3.92 28.33
N MET A 562 -14.56 -3.00 28.75
CA MET A 562 -13.12 -3.20 28.67
C MET A 562 -12.63 -4.39 29.50
N ASN A 563 -13.30 -4.69 30.63
CA ASN A 563 -12.97 -5.83 31.49
C ASN A 563 -13.43 -7.15 30.84
N GLU A 564 -14.66 -7.21 30.35
CA GLU A 564 -15.17 -8.38 29.62
C GLU A 564 -14.31 -8.70 28.39
N ALA A 565 -13.87 -7.67 27.64
CA ALA A 565 -12.98 -7.87 26.50
C ALA A 565 -11.60 -8.43 26.89
N LYS A 566 -11.05 -8.03 28.05
CA LYS A 566 -9.80 -8.60 28.58
C LYS A 566 -9.97 -10.04 29.02
N GLU A 567 -11.01 -10.35 29.76
CA GLU A 567 -11.33 -11.70 30.22
C GLU A 567 -11.59 -12.63 29.03
N PHE A 568 -12.33 -12.15 28.06
CA PHE A 568 -12.58 -12.89 26.81
C PHE A 568 -11.29 -13.26 26.08
N ILE A 569 -10.38 -12.30 25.88
CA ILE A 569 -9.09 -12.55 25.21
C ILE A 569 -8.23 -13.52 26.04
N ALA A 570 -8.21 -13.38 27.37
CA ALA A 570 -7.45 -14.29 28.24
C ALA A 570 -7.97 -15.73 28.11
N ARG A 571 -9.29 -15.94 28.22
CA ARG A 571 -9.89 -17.26 28.09
C ARG A 571 -9.75 -17.84 26.68
N TYR A 572 -9.84 -17.00 25.65
CA TYR A 572 -9.57 -17.41 24.27
C TYR A 572 -8.17 -18.02 24.12
N PHE A 573 -7.12 -17.40 24.68
CA PHE A 573 -5.76 -17.92 24.61
C PHE A 573 -5.52 -19.11 25.53
N GLU A 574 -6.28 -19.28 26.60
CA GLU A 574 -6.26 -20.50 27.41
C GLU A 574 -6.72 -21.72 26.63
N ILE A 575 -7.72 -21.54 25.75
CA ILE A 575 -8.27 -22.57 24.86
C ILE A 575 -7.37 -22.75 23.64
N HIS A 576 -7.07 -21.66 22.94
CA HIS A 576 -6.31 -21.63 21.69
C HIS A 576 -4.82 -21.34 21.94
N LYS A 577 -4.15 -22.23 22.68
CA LYS A 577 -2.73 -22.09 23.00
C LYS A 577 -1.83 -22.12 21.78
N GLY A 578 -2.20 -22.89 20.75
CA GLY A 578 -1.48 -22.92 19.49
C GLY A 578 -1.43 -21.56 18.82
N ILE A 579 -2.56 -20.82 18.79
CA ILE A 579 -2.63 -19.46 18.26
C ILE A 579 -1.74 -18.51 19.07
N GLN A 580 -1.78 -18.59 20.42
CA GLN A 580 -0.92 -17.74 21.26
C GLN A 580 0.55 -17.98 20.96
N THR A 581 0.98 -19.24 20.96
CA THR A 581 2.37 -19.63 20.67
C THR A 581 2.80 -19.12 19.29
N TYR A 582 1.97 -19.32 18.28
CA TYR A 582 2.24 -18.83 16.92
C TYR A 582 2.48 -17.31 16.91
N LEU A 583 1.63 -16.52 17.58
CA LEU A 583 1.77 -15.06 17.62
C LEU A 583 3.09 -14.62 18.28
N GLU A 584 3.47 -15.29 19.37
CA GLU A 584 4.69 -14.98 20.12
C GLU A 584 5.95 -15.40 19.34
N GLU A 585 6.00 -16.65 18.84
CA GLU A 585 7.14 -17.17 18.07
C GLU A 585 7.36 -16.41 16.78
N THR A 586 6.27 -16.02 16.07
CA THR A 586 6.38 -15.24 14.84
C THR A 586 7.00 -13.87 15.08
N LYS A 587 6.67 -13.21 16.20
CA LYS A 587 7.31 -11.93 16.56
C LYS A 587 8.78 -12.13 16.86
N VAL A 588 9.13 -13.14 17.67
CA VAL A 588 10.53 -13.46 17.98
C VAL A 588 11.30 -13.73 16.69
N GLN A 589 10.80 -14.58 15.81
CA GLN A 589 11.41 -14.84 14.51
C GLN A 589 11.61 -13.56 13.70
N ALA A 590 10.59 -12.69 13.62
CA ALA A 590 10.69 -11.45 12.88
C ALA A 590 11.77 -10.50 13.45
N HIS A 591 11.92 -10.44 14.77
CA HIS A 591 12.99 -9.68 15.42
C HIS A 591 14.39 -10.26 15.14
N ASP A 592 14.52 -11.59 15.12
CA ASP A 592 15.81 -12.27 14.97
C ASP A 592 16.32 -12.21 13.53
N VAL A 593 15.46 -12.52 12.53
CA VAL A 593 15.89 -12.65 11.12
C VAL A 593 15.44 -11.51 10.21
N GLY A 594 14.57 -10.61 10.69
CA GLY A 594 14.10 -9.44 9.94
C GLY A 594 13.06 -9.74 8.85
N TYR A 595 12.55 -10.97 8.78
CA TYR A 595 11.48 -11.37 7.85
C TYR A 595 10.60 -12.48 8.43
N VAL A 596 9.45 -12.66 7.78
CA VAL A 596 8.55 -13.82 7.97
C VAL A 596 8.23 -14.42 6.61
N GLU A 597 7.75 -15.69 6.61
CA GLU A 597 7.49 -16.42 5.36
C GLU A 597 6.17 -17.20 5.39
N THR A 598 5.64 -17.49 4.18
CA THR A 598 4.48 -18.36 3.99
C THR A 598 4.90 -19.84 4.07
N LEU A 599 3.93 -20.74 4.11
CA LEU A 599 4.18 -22.19 4.01
C LEU A 599 4.87 -22.59 2.69
N PHE A 600 4.81 -21.76 1.67
CA PHE A 600 5.45 -22.01 0.36
C PHE A 600 6.76 -21.24 0.17
N GLY A 601 7.24 -20.53 1.22
CA GLY A 601 8.54 -19.86 1.21
C GLY A 601 8.54 -18.42 0.66
N ARG A 602 7.37 -17.80 0.42
CA ARG A 602 7.31 -16.38 0.11
C ARG A 602 7.72 -15.58 1.33
N ARG A 603 8.65 -14.62 1.17
CA ARG A 603 9.16 -13.79 2.26
C ARG A 603 8.61 -12.38 2.25
N ARG A 604 8.39 -11.87 3.45
CA ARG A 604 8.15 -10.44 3.69
C ARG A 604 9.21 -9.92 4.65
N TYR A 605 10.02 -8.99 4.16
CA TYR A 605 11.03 -8.30 4.95
C TYR A 605 10.39 -7.18 5.76
N LEU A 606 10.84 -6.98 7.00
CA LEU A 606 10.26 -6.05 7.98
C LEU A 606 11.36 -5.16 8.60
N PRO A 607 11.98 -4.25 7.81
CA PRO A 607 13.08 -3.43 8.30
C PRO A 607 12.68 -2.55 9.49
N GLU A 608 11.40 -2.17 9.61
CA GLU A 608 10.88 -1.34 10.70
C GLU A 608 10.93 -2.04 12.06
N ILE A 609 11.05 -3.37 12.11
CA ILE A 609 11.06 -4.13 13.37
C ILE A 609 12.30 -3.83 14.22
N GLN A 610 13.39 -3.38 13.57
CA GLN A 610 14.64 -3.00 14.22
C GLN A 610 14.80 -1.47 14.35
N SER A 611 13.77 -0.68 14.06
CA SER A 611 13.84 0.78 14.03
C SER A 611 14.08 1.45 15.39
N GLY A 612 13.83 0.74 16.51
CA GLY A 612 13.85 1.30 17.86
C GLY A 612 12.68 2.25 18.18
N VAL A 613 11.80 2.54 17.22
CA VAL A 613 10.61 3.39 17.42
C VAL A 613 9.42 2.50 17.78
N PRO A 614 8.85 2.59 19.01
CA PRO A 614 7.83 1.65 19.48
C PRO A 614 6.61 1.51 18.57
N MET A 615 6.17 2.61 17.97
CA MET A 615 5.04 2.62 17.04
C MET A 615 5.34 1.86 15.74
N LEU A 616 6.54 2.01 15.18
CA LEU A 616 6.96 1.29 13.97
C LEU A 616 7.19 -0.18 14.27
N VAL A 617 7.81 -0.51 15.40
CA VAL A 617 8.01 -1.89 15.85
C VAL A 617 6.66 -2.60 16.01
N SER A 618 5.71 -1.98 16.74
CA SER A 618 4.37 -2.56 16.92
C SER A 618 3.60 -2.71 15.60
N MET A 619 3.81 -1.83 14.65
CA MET A 619 3.24 -1.96 13.30
C MET A 619 3.88 -3.14 12.55
N ALA A 620 5.21 -3.28 12.59
CA ALA A 620 5.93 -4.37 11.96
C ALA A 620 5.58 -5.74 12.58
N GLU A 621 5.40 -5.82 13.91
CA GLU A 621 4.94 -7.05 14.59
C GLU A 621 3.54 -7.48 14.11
N ARG A 622 2.60 -6.54 13.95
CA ARG A 622 1.29 -6.87 13.35
C ARG A 622 1.41 -7.35 11.91
N MET A 623 2.31 -6.76 11.11
CA MET A 623 2.58 -7.23 9.76
C MET A 623 3.22 -8.62 9.77
N ALA A 624 4.08 -8.91 10.74
CA ALA A 624 4.73 -10.21 10.91
C ALA A 624 3.70 -11.32 11.15
N ILE A 625 2.80 -11.14 12.12
CA ILE A 625 1.82 -12.17 12.45
C ILE A 625 0.77 -12.41 11.37
N ASN A 626 0.46 -11.38 10.55
CA ASN A 626 -0.53 -11.50 9.49
C ASN A 626 0.01 -12.19 8.23
N MET A 627 1.29 -11.96 7.92
CA MET A 627 1.88 -12.37 6.64
C MET A 627 1.85 -13.89 6.41
N PRO A 628 2.22 -14.77 7.36
CA PRO A 628 2.21 -16.21 7.12
C PRO A 628 0.83 -16.73 6.72
N VAL A 629 -0.24 -16.22 7.33
CA VAL A 629 -1.62 -16.63 7.05
C VAL A 629 -2.11 -16.03 5.72
N GLN A 630 -2.09 -14.71 5.60
CA GLN A 630 -2.59 -14.03 4.40
C GLN A 630 -1.76 -14.34 3.15
N GLY A 631 -0.45 -14.44 3.31
CA GLY A 631 0.44 -14.78 2.21
C GLY A 631 0.27 -16.23 1.74
N THR A 632 0.08 -17.17 2.67
CA THR A 632 -0.22 -18.57 2.32
C THR A 632 -1.57 -18.68 1.59
N ALA A 633 -2.60 -17.93 2.03
CA ALA A 633 -3.87 -17.85 1.32
C ALA A 633 -3.70 -17.31 -0.12
N ALA A 634 -2.88 -16.27 -0.29
CA ALA A 634 -2.58 -15.72 -1.60
C ALA A 634 -1.82 -16.71 -2.50
N ASP A 635 -0.86 -17.46 -1.96
CA ASP A 635 -0.14 -18.50 -2.68
C ASP A 635 -1.09 -19.62 -3.12
N ILE A 636 -1.96 -20.09 -2.22
CA ILE A 636 -2.98 -21.12 -2.53
C ILE A 636 -3.90 -20.64 -3.65
N MET A 637 -4.41 -19.40 -3.58
CA MET A 637 -5.27 -18.84 -4.63
C MET A 637 -4.55 -18.79 -5.99
N LYS A 638 -3.30 -18.37 -6.03
CA LYS A 638 -2.49 -18.36 -7.26
C LYS A 638 -2.24 -19.78 -7.81
N MET A 639 -1.93 -20.72 -6.94
CA MET A 639 -1.77 -22.13 -7.30
C MET A 639 -3.08 -22.74 -7.81
N ALA A 640 -4.22 -22.37 -7.23
CA ALA A 640 -5.55 -22.76 -7.69
C ALA A 640 -5.80 -22.24 -9.11
N MET A 641 -5.50 -20.97 -9.39
CA MET A 641 -5.63 -20.40 -10.74
C MET A 641 -4.76 -21.15 -11.76
N LEU A 642 -3.53 -21.54 -11.40
CA LEU A 642 -2.66 -22.34 -12.25
C LEU A 642 -3.25 -23.73 -12.53
N ARG A 643 -3.82 -24.40 -11.53
CA ARG A 643 -4.47 -25.70 -11.68
C ARG A 643 -5.73 -25.62 -12.54
N ILE A 644 -6.56 -24.62 -12.31
CA ILE A 644 -7.78 -24.38 -13.10
C ILE A 644 -7.41 -24.15 -14.57
N ASP A 645 -6.47 -23.27 -14.89
CA ASP A 645 -6.00 -23.01 -16.26
C ASP A 645 -5.47 -24.30 -16.93
N GLY A 646 -4.66 -25.06 -16.22
CA GLY A 646 -4.13 -26.34 -16.70
C GLY A 646 -5.21 -27.39 -16.95
N TRP A 647 -6.19 -27.48 -16.04
CA TRP A 647 -7.31 -28.39 -16.16
C TRP A 647 -8.25 -28.01 -17.32
N LEU A 648 -8.61 -26.72 -17.46
CA LEU A 648 -9.44 -26.23 -18.56
C LEU A 648 -8.80 -26.51 -19.92
N LYS A 649 -7.48 -26.29 -20.06
CA LYS A 649 -6.76 -26.60 -21.30
C LYS A 649 -6.73 -28.08 -21.63
N LYS A 650 -6.63 -28.95 -20.64
CA LYS A 650 -6.63 -30.42 -20.82
C LYS A 650 -8.01 -30.97 -21.10
N SER A 651 -9.03 -30.48 -20.43
CA SER A 651 -10.40 -30.95 -20.57
C SER A 651 -11.12 -30.40 -21.80
N GLY A 652 -10.70 -29.21 -22.29
CA GLY A 652 -11.32 -28.51 -23.41
C GLY A 652 -12.71 -27.93 -23.12
N TRP A 653 -13.08 -27.79 -21.82
CA TRP A 653 -14.32 -27.14 -21.45
C TRP A 653 -14.37 -25.67 -21.89
N PRO A 654 -15.51 -25.19 -22.42
CA PRO A 654 -15.72 -23.82 -22.86
C PRO A 654 -15.93 -22.89 -21.65
N ALA A 655 -14.86 -22.64 -20.94
CA ALA A 655 -14.80 -21.77 -19.76
C ALA A 655 -13.54 -20.93 -19.76
N LYS A 656 -13.63 -19.69 -19.25
CA LYS A 656 -12.53 -18.75 -19.16
C LYS A 656 -12.52 -18.07 -17.79
N MET A 657 -11.36 -18.03 -17.11
CA MET A 657 -11.19 -17.18 -15.94
C MET A 657 -11.19 -15.70 -16.38
N ILE A 658 -11.95 -14.86 -15.70
CA ILE A 658 -12.11 -13.45 -16.03
C ILE A 658 -11.80 -12.52 -14.88
N LEU A 659 -12.11 -12.92 -13.63
CA LEU A 659 -11.81 -12.12 -12.44
C LEU A 659 -11.17 -12.95 -11.33
N GLN A 660 -10.38 -12.27 -10.50
CA GLN A 660 -9.91 -12.75 -9.20
C GLN A 660 -10.14 -11.65 -8.19
N VAL A 661 -10.88 -11.92 -7.12
CA VAL A 661 -11.24 -10.95 -6.08
C VAL A 661 -11.11 -11.59 -4.71
N HIS A 662 -10.15 -11.11 -3.90
CA HIS A 662 -9.83 -11.69 -2.59
C HIS A 662 -9.51 -13.19 -2.65
N ASP A 663 -10.39 -14.02 -2.14
CA ASP A 663 -10.27 -15.49 -2.09
C ASP A 663 -11.18 -16.18 -3.11
N GLU A 664 -11.74 -15.41 -4.07
CA GLU A 664 -12.68 -15.80 -5.11
C GLU A 664 -12.04 -15.76 -6.51
N VAL A 665 -12.38 -16.71 -7.36
CA VAL A 665 -12.15 -16.68 -8.81
C VAL A 665 -13.48 -16.74 -9.55
N VAL A 666 -13.65 -15.90 -10.58
CA VAL A 666 -14.86 -15.88 -11.41
C VAL A 666 -14.52 -16.32 -12.83
N LEU A 667 -15.33 -17.25 -13.35
CA LEU A 667 -15.23 -17.75 -14.70
C LEU A 667 -16.49 -17.41 -15.49
N GLU A 668 -16.31 -17.19 -16.77
CA GLU A 668 -17.37 -17.16 -17.78
C GLU A 668 -17.46 -18.55 -18.41
N VAL A 669 -18.63 -19.18 -18.36
CA VAL A 669 -18.86 -20.59 -18.73
C VAL A 669 -20.07 -20.72 -19.64
N ASP A 670 -19.97 -21.53 -20.68
CA ASP A 670 -21.13 -21.87 -21.52
C ASP A 670 -22.17 -22.65 -20.69
N LYS A 671 -23.47 -22.34 -20.85
CA LYS A 671 -24.55 -22.90 -20.01
C LYS A 671 -24.58 -24.43 -19.94
N GLU A 672 -24.22 -25.11 -21.03
CA GLU A 672 -24.20 -26.57 -21.10
C GLU A 672 -22.99 -27.20 -20.37
N ALA A 673 -21.97 -26.41 -20.03
CA ALA A 673 -20.75 -26.85 -19.35
C ALA A 673 -20.74 -26.54 -17.86
N VAL A 674 -21.81 -25.96 -17.30
CA VAL A 674 -21.82 -25.43 -15.92
C VAL A 674 -21.51 -26.51 -14.89
N ASP A 675 -22.24 -27.62 -14.90
CA ASP A 675 -22.10 -28.68 -13.87
C ASP A 675 -20.69 -29.30 -13.85
N PRO A 676 -20.13 -29.76 -15.00
CA PRO A 676 -18.79 -30.33 -15.00
C PRO A 676 -17.73 -29.30 -14.68
N VAL A 677 -17.91 -28.01 -15.07
CA VAL A 677 -16.94 -26.92 -14.77
C VAL A 677 -17.01 -26.56 -13.30
N ALA A 678 -18.17 -26.36 -12.71
CA ALA A 678 -18.34 -26.07 -11.29
C ALA A 678 -17.73 -27.17 -10.39
N LYS A 679 -17.98 -28.44 -10.73
CA LYS A 679 -17.38 -29.58 -10.02
C LYS A 679 -15.87 -29.60 -10.18
N GLY A 680 -15.35 -29.43 -11.39
CA GLY A 680 -13.92 -29.47 -11.66
C GLY A 680 -13.15 -28.30 -10.98
N ILE A 681 -13.71 -27.08 -10.98
CA ILE A 681 -13.12 -25.95 -10.28
C ILE A 681 -13.00 -26.23 -8.78
N ARG A 682 -14.08 -26.71 -8.16
CA ARG A 682 -14.06 -27.10 -6.74
C ARG A 682 -12.95 -28.09 -6.45
N GLU A 683 -12.88 -29.18 -7.22
CA GLU A 683 -11.85 -30.21 -7.06
C GLU A 683 -10.42 -29.64 -7.23
N MET A 684 -10.20 -28.75 -8.22
CA MET A 684 -8.90 -28.13 -8.46
C MET A 684 -8.50 -27.19 -7.32
N MET A 685 -9.43 -26.45 -6.76
CA MET A 685 -9.17 -25.52 -5.65
C MET A 685 -8.97 -26.27 -4.33
N GLU A 686 -9.85 -27.21 -3.98
CA GLU A 686 -9.75 -27.94 -2.71
C GLU A 686 -8.50 -28.84 -2.63
N SER A 687 -8.01 -29.34 -3.77
CA SER A 687 -6.83 -30.21 -3.83
C SER A 687 -5.49 -29.48 -3.98
N VAL A 688 -5.45 -28.14 -3.91
CA VAL A 688 -4.21 -27.35 -4.16
C VAL A 688 -3.09 -27.74 -3.21
N ALA A 689 -3.41 -27.99 -1.95
CA ALA A 689 -2.48 -28.42 -0.92
C ALA A 689 -3.19 -29.33 0.07
N GLU A 690 -2.44 -30.25 0.66
CA GLU A 690 -2.93 -31.17 1.69
C GLU A 690 -2.55 -30.64 3.06
N PHE A 691 -3.55 -30.41 3.92
CA PHE A 691 -3.39 -29.97 5.30
C PHE A 691 -4.26 -30.83 6.23
N ASP A 692 -3.95 -30.80 7.53
CA ASP A 692 -4.79 -31.44 8.56
C ASP A 692 -6.20 -30.85 8.63
N VAL A 693 -6.39 -29.63 8.07
CA VAL A 693 -7.68 -28.96 7.90
C VAL A 693 -8.04 -28.94 6.42
N PRO A 694 -9.21 -29.47 6.01
CA PRO A 694 -9.61 -29.46 4.60
C PRO A 694 -9.81 -28.04 4.09
N LEU A 695 -9.39 -27.77 2.86
CA LEU A 695 -9.81 -26.59 2.12
C LEU A 695 -11.24 -26.85 1.60
N VAL A 696 -12.12 -25.88 1.77
CA VAL A 696 -13.52 -25.97 1.33
C VAL A 696 -13.82 -24.81 0.40
N VAL A 697 -14.48 -25.11 -0.71
CA VAL A 697 -14.82 -24.15 -1.76
C VAL A 697 -16.32 -24.10 -1.99
N ASP A 698 -16.88 -22.91 -1.85
CA ASP A 698 -18.24 -22.61 -2.22
C ASP A 698 -18.27 -22.21 -3.70
N VAL A 699 -19.20 -22.82 -4.48
CA VAL A 699 -19.34 -22.51 -5.90
C VAL A 699 -20.75 -22.04 -6.17
N GLU A 700 -20.86 -20.85 -6.73
CA GLU A 700 -22.11 -20.19 -7.07
C GLU A 700 -22.19 -19.92 -8.58
N VAL A 701 -23.40 -19.90 -9.10
CA VAL A 701 -23.70 -19.73 -10.54
C VAL A 701 -24.75 -18.64 -10.70
N GLY A 702 -24.49 -17.67 -11.56
CA GLY A 702 -25.42 -16.57 -11.82
C GLY A 702 -25.34 -16.03 -13.23
N THR A 703 -26.33 -15.26 -13.62
CA THR A 703 -26.30 -14.51 -14.89
C THR A 703 -25.53 -13.21 -14.78
N ASN A 704 -25.31 -12.76 -13.57
CA ASN A 704 -24.52 -11.60 -13.23
C ASN A 704 -23.78 -11.81 -11.89
N TRP A 705 -22.77 -10.98 -11.62
CA TRP A 705 -21.95 -11.10 -10.41
C TRP A 705 -22.71 -10.76 -9.11
N GLY A 706 -23.76 -9.95 -9.17
CA GLY A 706 -24.57 -9.58 -8.00
C GLY A 706 -25.51 -10.67 -7.50
N GLU A 707 -25.80 -11.70 -8.31
CA GLU A 707 -26.59 -12.89 -7.94
C GLU A 707 -25.79 -13.91 -7.16
N MET A 708 -24.46 -13.83 -7.23
CA MET A 708 -23.51 -14.70 -6.57
C MET A 708 -23.03 -13.99 -5.30
N ASN A 709 -23.48 -14.41 -4.09
CA ASN A 709 -23.14 -13.94 -2.73
C ASN A 709 -24.35 -13.65 -1.85
#